data_25b8f13722f5d3f13054b2689aa6ca80
#
_entry.id   25b8f13722f5d3f13054b2689aa6ca80
#
_cell.length_a   1.000
_cell.length_b   1.000
_cell.length_c   1.000
_cell.angle_alpha   90.00
_cell.angle_beta   90.00
_cell.angle_gamma   90.00
#
_symmetry.space_group_name_H-M   'P 1'
#
loop_
_entity.id
_entity.type
_entity.pdbx_description
1 polymer ?
#
loop_
_entity_poly.entity_id
_entity_poly.type
_entity_poly.pdbx_seq_one_letter_code
_entity_poly.pdbx_strand_id
1 'polypeptide(L)'
;MHRHFLPGIALVCALLSAAHTQAADAPPLGAPITSADGAVVTYDRSYFAQFSGATTAEDLISRIPGIQDLLVPPPTNSNTVEQRGFGSSGSPLLFNGRRLSGKTNSPLDALKRIQARQVVSVSVIRGSVPGLDVRIGNEGYVVNIVLEETLSASYGAWEANAVYNQSGRWRPGAKLSYAGDFGPIGYILSGEIEPRFNARYTHDTYVLPPNTLAFGGIRLKNIETGTYYTGTASVSYGLANGDIANLNGRYNNEGRTANQPLNSYTVNAARAEVYTGSTLLIQDRHGDVEWEVGGDYEHGFDSGDSLRALFVVTSDKRPLVTDLFTTPLNVATIHSQLQTVQSDRTERIARGYYNWVINPKHALEVGAEVAFNALDQRNRQFQDSAGALVPVALFNADSKVKETRFETFARYSWQVSADLYAEGSLDTETSSLKQRGIDVSTDRSFFFIKPRLDLRYQLAPRSKINARFFRTISQLDFANFVSSISSSDVRFGVVQAGNPSLVPEKTWTAEGTFEQRLARDQGTGSLRVFYNDISDAIDKILIAPDIAGFGNVGHAHSYGTELKVGLRLGWLGLPGAVIDASGTLQHSSVPDGFTPPHHPLQNFEDHFWSVSFRHDTKWHNLAYGATLNGHAARFGSDIDYTHAFLFHPEATAFAEMRAAGLTYRIEGQRLLGVVTRDRYQYIGNRAANNLRRLELRYDTFDTTVKFIVKGTF
;
A
#
# COMPACT_ATOMS: atom_id res chain seq x y z
N MET A 1 -8.20 -7.40 28.05
CA MET A 1 -6.75 -7.07 28.01
C MET A 1 -6.52 -5.58 27.63
N HIS A 2 -7.03 -4.64 28.44
CA HIS A 2 -7.08 -3.20 28.08
C HIS A 2 -6.22 -2.28 28.98
N ARG A 3 -5.12 -2.74 29.59
CA ARG A 3 -4.43 -1.94 30.63
C ARG A 3 -2.97 -1.54 30.38
N HIS A 4 -2.36 -1.78 29.22
CA HIS A 4 -0.92 -1.54 29.07
C HIS A 4 -0.48 -0.45 28.06
N PHE A 5 -1.39 0.30 27.43
CA PHE A 5 -1.02 1.29 26.38
C PHE A 5 -0.96 2.76 26.84
N LEU A 6 -1.53 3.09 28.00
CA LEU A 6 -1.57 4.49 28.49
C LEU A 6 -0.21 5.10 28.91
N PRO A 7 0.81 4.34 29.39
CA PRO A 7 2.08 4.96 29.77
C PRO A 7 2.92 5.47 28.60
N GLY A 8 2.81 4.87 27.41
CA GLY A 8 3.60 5.29 26.25
C GLY A 8 3.19 6.65 25.66
N ILE A 9 1.89 6.92 25.61
CA ILE A 9 1.34 8.19 25.07
C ILE A 9 1.67 9.34 26.01
N ALA A 10 1.60 9.13 27.32
CA ALA A 10 1.94 10.15 28.32
C ALA A 10 3.44 10.52 28.28
N LEU A 11 4.33 9.57 28.01
CA LEU A 11 5.76 9.81 27.89
C LEU A 11 6.11 10.63 26.62
N VAL A 12 5.43 10.39 25.52
CA VAL A 12 5.63 11.13 24.26
C VAL A 12 5.11 12.58 24.39
N CYS A 13 3.95 12.79 25.02
CA CYS A 13 3.44 14.13 25.30
C CYS A 13 4.35 14.90 26.26
N ALA A 14 4.96 14.24 27.25
CA ALA A 14 5.91 14.87 28.18
C ALA A 14 7.23 15.25 27.50
N LEU A 15 7.73 14.45 26.54
CA LEU A 15 8.92 14.76 25.75
C LEU A 15 8.71 15.96 24.81
N LEU A 16 7.50 16.13 24.26
CA LEU A 16 7.14 17.28 23.44
C LEU A 16 7.04 18.59 24.25
N SER A 17 6.71 18.50 25.53
CA SER A 17 6.59 19.68 26.42
C SER A 17 7.93 20.18 26.96
N ALA A 18 8.92 19.31 27.12
CA ALA A 18 10.22 19.64 27.74
C ALA A 18 11.18 20.46 26.84
N ALA A 19 10.90 20.57 25.53
CA ALA A 19 11.79 21.22 24.55
C ALA A 19 11.64 22.75 24.43
N HIS A 20 10.95 23.43 25.35
CA HIS A 20 10.49 24.83 25.17
C HIS A 20 11.43 25.95 25.64
N THR A 21 12.63 25.65 26.16
CA THR A 21 13.50 26.71 26.67
C THR A 21 14.96 26.54 26.21
N GLN A 22 15.31 27.24 25.13
CA GLN A 22 16.68 27.78 24.92
C GLN A 22 16.76 28.78 23.77
N ALA A 23 17.61 29.83 23.97
CA ALA A 23 17.80 30.98 23.10
C ALA A 23 18.32 30.69 21.69
N ALA A 24 18.04 31.58 20.74
CA ALA A 24 18.40 31.46 19.33
C ALA A 24 19.88 31.73 19.09
N ASP A 25 20.64 30.68 18.79
CA ASP A 25 21.95 30.79 18.11
C ASP A 25 21.77 30.60 16.60
N ALA A 26 22.70 31.16 15.80
CA ALA A 26 22.70 31.02 14.35
C ALA A 26 22.62 29.54 13.94
N PRO A 27 21.86 29.18 12.88
CA PRO A 27 21.75 27.79 12.45
C PRO A 27 23.13 27.24 12.06
N PRO A 28 23.47 26.02 12.48
CA PRO A 28 24.72 25.39 12.07
C PRO A 28 24.73 25.19 10.54
N LEU A 29 25.93 25.24 9.93
CA LEU A 29 26.12 24.89 8.51
C LEU A 29 25.45 23.53 8.21
N GLY A 30 24.54 23.49 7.22
CA GLY A 30 23.76 22.31 6.88
C GLY A 30 22.44 22.15 7.63
N ALA A 31 21.96 23.21 8.31
CA ALA A 31 20.59 23.20 8.87
C ALA A 31 19.54 23.37 7.76
N PRO A 32 18.35 22.76 7.90
CA PRO A 32 17.28 22.93 6.92
C PRO A 32 16.76 24.37 6.91
N ILE A 33 16.38 24.84 5.74
CA ILE A 33 15.82 26.16 5.51
C ILE A 33 14.32 26.09 5.73
N THR A 34 13.79 26.91 6.62
CA THR A 34 12.33 26.99 6.88
C THR A 34 11.79 28.29 6.33
N SER A 35 10.66 28.22 5.57
CA SER A 35 9.93 29.41 5.13
C SER A 35 9.44 30.25 6.31
N ALA A 36 9.24 31.55 6.10
CA ALA A 36 8.84 32.48 7.16
C ALA A 36 7.52 32.07 7.83
N ASP A 37 6.56 31.55 7.07
CA ASP A 37 5.28 31.00 7.52
C ASP A 37 5.38 29.59 8.10
N GLY A 38 6.57 28.98 8.02
CA GLY A 38 6.78 27.63 8.49
C GLY A 38 6.12 26.53 7.65
N ALA A 39 5.52 26.85 6.52
CA ALA A 39 4.80 25.87 5.68
C ALA A 39 5.75 24.92 4.94
N VAL A 40 6.96 25.39 4.63
CA VAL A 40 7.95 24.64 3.85
C VAL A 40 9.24 24.50 4.65
N VAL A 41 9.76 23.27 4.70
CA VAL A 41 11.11 22.96 5.23
C VAL A 41 11.92 22.36 4.11
N THR A 42 12.98 23.04 3.70
CA THR A 42 13.85 22.59 2.60
C THR A 42 15.17 22.08 3.14
N TYR A 43 15.51 20.88 2.74
CA TYR A 43 16.78 20.19 2.99
C TYR A 43 17.61 20.23 1.71
N ASP A 44 18.67 20.99 1.67
CA ASP A 44 19.52 21.18 0.52
C ASP A 44 20.75 20.22 0.52
N ARG A 45 21.62 20.35 -0.48
CA ARG A 45 22.85 19.55 -0.57
C ARG A 45 23.77 19.73 0.63
N SER A 46 23.82 20.93 1.25
CA SER A 46 24.65 21.18 2.41
C SER A 46 24.19 20.38 3.62
N TYR A 47 22.86 20.25 3.77
CA TYR A 47 22.26 19.40 4.78
C TYR A 47 22.60 17.92 4.55
N PHE A 48 22.49 17.42 3.32
CA PHE A 48 22.75 16.02 3.01
C PHE A 48 24.23 15.65 3.00
N ALA A 49 25.15 16.61 2.85
CA ALA A 49 26.59 16.38 2.88
C ALA A 49 27.11 15.78 4.20
N GLN A 50 26.35 15.94 5.29
CA GLN A 50 26.68 15.31 6.57
C GLN A 50 26.47 13.79 6.59
N PHE A 51 25.75 13.22 5.59
CA PHE A 51 25.40 11.80 5.49
C PHE A 51 26.14 11.15 4.33
N SER A 52 27.20 10.43 4.61
CA SER A 52 28.11 9.90 3.59
C SER A 52 27.60 8.67 2.82
N GLY A 53 26.51 8.05 3.27
CA GLY A 53 26.01 6.77 2.73
C GLY A 53 24.86 6.88 1.71
N ALA A 54 24.33 8.09 1.41
CA ALA A 54 23.21 8.25 0.50
C ALA A 54 23.63 8.06 -0.96
N THR A 55 23.02 7.12 -1.66
CA THR A 55 23.22 6.85 -3.09
C THR A 55 22.00 7.17 -3.93
N THR A 56 20.80 7.12 -3.34
CA THR A 56 19.51 7.37 -4.00
C THR A 56 18.71 8.47 -3.30
N ALA A 57 17.68 8.98 -3.95
CA ALA A 57 16.75 9.93 -3.32
C ALA A 57 16.00 9.27 -2.14
N GLU A 58 15.72 7.97 -2.19
CA GLU A 58 15.17 7.20 -1.06
C GLU A 58 16.10 7.28 0.15
N ASP A 59 17.40 7.10 -0.06
CA ASP A 59 18.38 7.23 1.02
C ASP A 59 18.34 8.63 1.65
N LEU A 60 18.16 9.71 0.86
CA LEU A 60 18.05 11.08 1.38
C LEU A 60 16.79 11.27 2.23
N ILE A 61 15.63 10.79 1.75
CA ILE A 61 14.36 10.88 2.47
C ILE A 61 14.42 10.12 3.79
N SER A 62 15.06 8.96 3.83
CA SER A 62 15.24 8.19 5.07
C SER A 62 15.97 8.93 6.20
N ARG A 63 16.57 10.07 5.92
CA ARG A 63 17.31 10.92 6.88
C ARG A 63 16.54 12.16 7.32
N ILE A 64 15.33 12.34 6.80
CA ILE A 64 14.45 13.45 7.16
C ILE A 64 13.43 12.94 8.18
N PRO A 65 13.38 13.48 9.41
CA PRO A 65 12.46 13.00 10.44
C PRO A 65 11.00 13.31 10.11
N GLY A 66 10.09 12.39 10.46
CA GLY A 66 8.64 12.56 10.37
C GLY A 66 8.06 12.45 8.97
N ILE A 67 8.79 11.86 8.01
CA ILE A 67 8.30 11.52 6.66
C ILE A 67 8.70 10.11 6.23
N GLN A 68 9.20 9.28 7.13
CA GLN A 68 9.67 7.93 6.79
C GLN A 68 8.52 6.95 6.48
N ASP A 69 7.31 7.27 6.90
CA ASP A 69 6.10 6.58 6.48
C ASP A 69 5.89 6.60 4.96
N LEU A 70 6.46 7.58 4.24
CA LEU A 70 6.53 7.56 2.78
C LEU A 70 7.26 6.35 2.20
N LEU A 71 8.22 5.81 2.93
CA LEU A 71 9.05 4.69 2.49
C LEU A 71 8.43 3.33 2.85
N VAL A 72 7.38 3.33 3.65
CA VAL A 72 6.63 2.12 4.03
C VAL A 72 5.47 1.97 3.04
N PRO A 73 5.37 0.86 2.31
CA PRO A 73 4.19 0.60 1.50
C PRO A 73 2.94 0.67 2.40
N PRO A 74 1.85 1.29 1.94
CA PRO A 74 0.61 1.29 2.70
C PRO A 74 0.22 -0.16 3.01
N PRO A 75 -0.31 -0.43 4.22
CA PRO A 75 -0.74 -1.77 4.57
C PRO A 75 -1.73 -2.25 3.51
N THR A 76 -1.46 -3.42 2.93
CA THR A 76 -2.33 -4.06 1.95
C THR A 76 -3.58 -4.55 2.66
N ASN A 77 -4.47 -3.64 3.00
CA ASN A 77 -5.83 -4.00 3.37
C ASN A 77 -6.48 -4.56 2.10
N SER A 78 -6.91 -5.80 2.13
CA SER A 78 -7.58 -6.45 0.99
C SER A 78 -8.87 -5.73 0.55
N ASN A 79 -9.32 -4.75 1.32
CA ASN A 79 -10.45 -3.87 1.01
C ASN A 79 -10.03 -2.53 0.37
N THR A 80 -8.74 -2.26 0.18
CA THR A 80 -8.34 -1.15 -0.68
C THR A 80 -8.63 -1.55 -2.11
N VAL A 81 -9.83 -1.20 -2.56
CA VAL A 81 -10.22 -1.29 -3.96
C VAL A 81 -9.18 -0.54 -4.76
N GLU A 82 -8.61 -1.21 -5.73
CA GLU A 82 -7.65 -0.62 -6.67
C GLU A 82 -8.24 0.66 -7.23
N GLN A 83 -7.67 1.82 -6.87
CA GLN A 83 -8.20 3.11 -7.30
C GLN A 83 -8.02 3.24 -8.82
N ARG A 84 -9.13 3.24 -9.54
CA ARG A 84 -9.18 3.48 -10.97
C ARG A 84 -9.26 4.97 -11.24
N GLY A 85 -8.65 5.44 -12.31
CA GLY A 85 -8.48 6.88 -12.56
C GLY A 85 -7.26 7.46 -11.83
N PHE A 86 -6.99 8.75 -11.99
CA PHE A 86 -5.93 9.44 -11.24
C PHE A 86 -6.31 9.70 -9.78
N GLY A 87 -7.57 9.47 -9.40
CA GLY A 87 -8.09 9.55 -8.03
C GLY A 87 -7.89 10.90 -7.35
N SER A 88 -8.54 11.08 -6.21
CA SER A 88 -8.37 12.25 -5.33
C SER A 88 -7.14 12.13 -4.40
N SER A 89 -6.59 10.93 -4.22
CA SER A 89 -5.42 10.65 -3.40
C SER A 89 -4.17 10.52 -4.26
N GLY A 90 -3.62 11.64 -4.70
CA GLY A 90 -2.30 11.62 -5.34
C GLY A 90 -1.21 11.26 -4.34
N SER A 91 -0.12 10.61 -4.82
CA SER A 91 1.09 10.41 -4.02
C SER A 91 1.55 11.74 -3.38
N PRO A 92 2.00 11.73 -2.13
CA PRO A 92 2.55 12.92 -1.48
C PRO A 92 3.93 13.34 -2.02
N LEU A 93 4.40 12.74 -3.14
CA LEU A 93 5.69 13.04 -3.76
C LEU A 93 5.52 13.86 -5.03
N LEU A 94 6.31 14.94 -5.12
CA LEU A 94 6.50 15.76 -6.32
C LEU A 94 7.96 15.69 -6.76
N PHE A 95 8.17 15.78 -8.06
CA PHE A 95 9.49 15.93 -8.67
C PHE A 95 9.49 17.23 -9.49
N ASN A 96 10.37 18.16 -9.15
CA ASN A 96 10.39 19.51 -9.71
C ASN A 96 9.01 20.21 -9.66
N GLY A 97 8.31 20.07 -8.53
CA GLY A 97 6.98 20.65 -8.31
C GLY A 97 5.81 19.88 -8.95
N ARG A 98 6.04 18.75 -9.60
CA ARG A 98 5.06 18.01 -10.38
C ARG A 98 4.89 16.58 -9.91
N ARG A 99 3.68 16.06 -10.00
CA ARG A 99 3.40 14.63 -9.77
C ARG A 99 3.82 13.83 -11.01
N LEU A 100 4.37 12.64 -10.78
CA LEU A 100 4.61 11.70 -11.88
C LEU A 100 3.28 11.25 -12.50
N SER A 101 3.21 11.26 -13.82
CA SER A 101 2.07 10.74 -14.57
C SER A 101 2.23 9.22 -14.73
N GLY A 102 1.79 8.46 -13.73
CA GLY A 102 1.82 7.00 -13.71
C GLY A 102 1.09 6.47 -12.49
N LYS A 103 0.61 5.23 -12.58
CA LYS A 103 -0.05 4.52 -11.47
C LYS A 103 0.84 3.43 -10.89
N THR A 104 1.37 2.58 -11.77
CA THR A 104 2.24 1.46 -11.39
C THR A 104 3.70 1.87 -11.35
N ASN A 105 4.07 2.95 -12.07
CA ASN A 105 5.35 3.63 -11.90
C ASN A 105 5.28 4.52 -10.66
N SER A 106 5.30 3.88 -9.49
CA SER A 106 5.06 4.58 -8.24
C SER A 106 6.15 5.63 -7.97
N PRO A 107 5.80 6.77 -7.37
CA PRO A 107 6.79 7.76 -6.94
C PRO A 107 7.82 7.18 -5.97
N LEU A 108 7.47 6.18 -5.16
CA LEU A 108 8.41 5.47 -4.29
C LEU A 108 9.45 4.68 -5.10
N ASP A 109 9.03 4.03 -6.19
CA ASP A 109 9.97 3.35 -7.07
C ASP A 109 10.88 4.34 -7.81
N ALA A 110 10.38 5.56 -8.11
CA ALA A 110 11.19 6.62 -8.67
C ALA A 110 12.30 7.06 -7.71
N LEU A 111 12.03 7.14 -6.39
CA LEU A 111 13.04 7.48 -5.38
C LEU A 111 14.23 6.53 -5.37
N LYS A 112 14.00 5.24 -5.60
CA LYS A 112 15.04 4.21 -5.64
C LYS A 112 15.92 4.32 -6.87
N ARG A 113 15.45 4.95 -7.96
CA ARG A 113 16.13 5.10 -9.24
C ARG A 113 16.88 6.42 -9.38
N ILE A 114 16.35 7.50 -8.75
CA ILE A 114 16.97 8.82 -8.76
C ILE A 114 18.21 8.79 -7.84
N GLN A 115 19.33 9.19 -8.39
CA GLN A 115 20.59 9.24 -7.61
C GLN A 115 20.59 10.44 -6.67
N ALA A 116 21.16 10.26 -5.47
CA ALA A 116 21.25 11.33 -4.45
C ALA A 116 21.92 12.60 -4.98
N ARG A 117 22.90 12.48 -5.87
CA ARG A 117 23.62 13.63 -6.47
C ARG A 117 22.78 14.46 -7.46
N GLN A 118 21.72 13.87 -8.05
CA GLN A 118 20.79 14.59 -8.89
C GLN A 118 19.84 15.49 -8.08
N VAL A 119 19.71 15.20 -6.78
CA VAL A 119 18.83 15.95 -5.90
C VAL A 119 19.50 17.25 -5.49
N VAL A 120 18.87 18.37 -5.84
CA VAL A 120 19.29 19.71 -5.40
C VAL A 120 18.78 19.98 -4.00
N SER A 121 17.50 19.66 -3.76
CA SER A 121 16.87 19.82 -2.45
C SER A 121 15.65 18.91 -2.31
N VAL A 122 15.27 18.66 -1.06
CA VAL A 122 14.01 18.00 -0.69
C VAL A 122 13.23 18.98 0.18
N SER A 123 12.06 19.38 -0.27
CA SER A 123 11.18 20.28 0.46
C SER A 123 9.99 19.53 1.03
N VAL A 124 9.82 19.54 2.35
CA VAL A 124 8.63 19.01 3.03
C VAL A 124 7.63 20.13 3.16
N ILE A 125 6.53 20.04 2.43
CA ILE A 125 5.51 21.07 2.29
C ILE A 125 4.29 20.64 3.12
N ARG A 126 3.97 21.42 4.13
CA ARG A 126 2.84 21.20 5.03
C ARG A 126 1.77 22.28 4.91
N GLY A 127 1.79 23.03 3.81
CA GLY A 127 0.87 24.12 3.50
C GLY A 127 0.57 24.17 2.01
N SER A 128 -0.17 25.18 1.57
CA SER A 128 -0.31 25.51 0.16
C SER A 128 0.91 26.30 -0.29
N VAL A 129 1.44 25.95 -1.44
CA VAL A 129 2.49 26.73 -2.10
C VAL A 129 1.96 27.09 -3.48
N PRO A 130 1.79 28.39 -3.80
CA PRO A 130 1.34 28.81 -5.12
C PRO A 130 2.21 28.22 -6.23
N GLY A 131 1.58 27.68 -7.27
CA GLY A 131 2.27 27.10 -8.42
C GLY A 131 2.72 25.65 -8.25
N LEU A 132 2.52 25.03 -7.08
CA LEU A 132 2.77 23.60 -6.89
C LEU A 132 1.46 22.82 -6.82
N ASP A 133 1.44 21.63 -7.44
CA ASP A 133 0.30 20.67 -7.33
C ASP A 133 0.28 20.04 -5.92
N VAL A 134 0.05 20.86 -4.90
CA VAL A 134 0.04 20.44 -3.50
C VAL A 134 -1.34 19.91 -3.14
N ARG A 135 -1.66 18.71 -3.60
CA ARG A 135 -2.80 17.94 -3.07
C ARG A 135 -2.32 17.19 -1.84
N ILE A 136 -2.56 17.75 -0.66
CA ILE A 136 -2.20 17.08 0.59
C ILE A 136 -3.17 15.92 0.78
N GLY A 137 -2.64 14.71 0.69
CA GLY A 137 -3.36 13.46 0.99
C GLY A 137 -3.58 13.26 2.50
N ASN A 138 -3.78 12.01 2.90
CA ASN A 138 -3.96 11.63 4.30
C ASN A 138 -2.71 11.87 5.17
N GLU A 139 -1.54 11.96 4.56
CA GLU A 139 -0.25 12.15 5.24
C GLU A 139 -0.09 13.54 5.86
N GLY A 140 -0.91 14.52 5.45
CA GLY A 140 -0.84 15.89 5.98
C GLY A 140 0.32 16.73 5.44
N TYR A 141 1.15 16.19 4.53
CA TYR A 141 2.28 16.85 3.90
C TYR A 141 2.49 16.37 2.46
N VAL A 142 3.27 17.14 1.70
CA VAL A 142 3.79 16.78 0.38
C VAL A 142 5.30 16.97 0.39
N VAL A 143 6.02 16.07 -0.25
CA VAL A 143 7.47 16.16 -0.40
C VAL A 143 7.79 16.49 -1.84
N ASN A 144 8.43 17.64 -2.07
CA ASN A 144 8.92 18.03 -3.38
C ASN A 144 10.43 17.79 -3.48
N ILE A 145 10.84 16.97 -4.43
CA ILE A 145 12.22 16.65 -4.72
C ILE A 145 12.62 17.46 -5.95
N VAL A 146 13.50 18.43 -5.72
CA VAL A 146 14.04 19.27 -6.79
C VAL A 146 15.28 18.56 -7.35
N LEU A 147 15.23 18.24 -8.64
CA LEU A 147 16.31 17.62 -9.38
C LEU A 147 17.04 18.67 -10.21
N GLU A 148 18.30 18.41 -10.56
CA GLU A 148 19.02 19.23 -11.54
C GLU A 148 18.27 19.28 -12.87
N GLU A 149 18.11 20.49 -13.43
CA GLU A 149 17.40 20.70 -14.70
C GLU A 149 18.19 20.15 -15.90
N THR A 150 19.51 20.24 -15.84
CA THR A 150 20.41 19.69 -16.86
C THR A 150 21.52 18.92 -16.16
N LEU A 151 21.72 17.68 -16.56
CA LEU A 151 22.79 16.86 -16.05
C LEU A 151 24.09 17.24 -16.77
N SER A 152 25.10 17.66 -16.02
CA SER A 152 26.43 17.99 -16.59
C SER A 152 27.14 16.75 -17.15
N ALA A 153 26.68 15.54 -16.80
CA ALA A 153 27.16 14.25 -17.31
C ALA A 153 26.09 13.17 -17.11
N SER A 154 26.13 12.12 -17.92
CA SER A 154 25.30 10.95 -17.69
C SER A 154 25.77 10.17 -16.45
N TYR A 155 24.85 9.55 -15.75
CA TYR A 155 25.09 8.84 -14.50
C TYR A 155 24.50 7.45 -14.52
N GLY A 156 25.24 6.49 -13.95
CA GLY A 156 24.73 5.15 -13.68
C GLY A 156 24.71 4.83 -12.17
N ALA A 157 23.77 4.03 -11.75
CA ALA A 157 23.75 3.37 -10.46
C ALA A 157 23.45 1.90 -10.63
N TRP A 158 24.09 1.07 -9.82
CA TRP A 158 23.86 -0.36 -9.83
C TRP A 158 23.77 -0.91 -8.40
N GLU A 159 23.00 -1.98 -8.26
CA GLU A 159 22.89 -2.78 -7.06
C GLU A 159 23.00 -4.26 -7.44
N ALA A 160 23.82 -5.01 -6.72
CA ALA A 160 23.81 -6.45 -6.71
C ALA A 160 23.37 -6.90 -5.32
N ASN A 161 22.44 -7.83 -5.25
CA ASN A 161 21.96 -8.35 -3.98
C ASN A 161 21.82 -9.87 -4.00
N ALA A 162 21.83 -10.48 -2.82
CA ALA A 162 21.52 -11.88 -2.64
C ALA A 162 20.72 -12.07 -1.37
N VAL A 163 19.57 -12.74 -1.49
CA VAL A 163 18.69 -13.09 -0.37
C VAL A 163 18.97 -14.52 0.05
N TYR A 164 19.31 -14.71 1.33
CA TYR A 164 19.43 -16.00 1.98
C TYR A 164 18.25 -16.23 2.91
N ASN A 165 17.68 -17.44 2.92
CA ASN A 165 16.60 -17.84 3.78
C ASN A 165 16.95 -19.07 4.64
N GLN A 166 16.17 -19.33 5.69
CA GLN A 166 16.42 -20.44 6.61
C GLN A 166 16.33 -21.83 5.92
N SER A 167 15.68 -21.92 4.75
CA SER A 167 15.68 -23.16 3.96
C SER A 167 17.00 -23.41 3.22
N GLY A 168 18.03 -22.58 3.44
CA GLY A 168 19.39 -22.75 2.89
C GLY A 168 19.55 -22.33 1.43
N ARG A 169 18.62 -21.54 0.88
CA ARG A 169 18.64 -21.11 -0.52
C ARG A 169 19.15 -19.68 -0.67
N TRP A 170 20.03 -19.49 -1.63
CA TRP A 170 20.47 -18.19 -2.11
C TRP A 170 19.71 -17.77 -3.35
N ARG A 171 19.29 -16.52 -3.39
CA ARG A 171 18.57 -15.94 -4.53
C ARG A 171 19.22 -14.62 -4.90
N PRO A 172 19.94 -14.55 -6.04
CA PRO A 172 20.57 -13.32 -6.51
C PRO A 172 19.53 -12.39 -7.14
N GLY A 173 19.76 -11.09 -7.00
CA GLY A 173 19.03 -10.01 -7.66
C GLY A 173 19.98 -8.91 -8.10
N ALA A 174 19.52 -8.06 -9.01
CA ALA A 174 20.31 -6.93 -9.50
C ALA A 174 19.39 -5.79 -9.94
N LYS A 175 19.90 -4.55 -9.81
CA LYS A 175 19.27 -3.34 -10.33
C LYS A 175 20.31 -2.51 -11.07
N LEU A 176 19.89 -1.88 -12.16
CA LEU A 176 20.69 -0.95 -12.93
C LEU A 176 19.82 0.25 -13.29
N SER A 177 20.32 1.46 -13.08
CA SER A 177 19.69 2.68 -13.59
C SER A 177 20.72 3.56 -14.28
N TYR A 178 20.28 4.26 -15.33
CA TYR A 178 21.10 5.17 -16.10
C TYR A 178 20.29 6.41 -16.46
N ALA A 179 20.83 7.58 -16.15
CA ALA A 179 20.17 8.86 -16.41
C ALA A 179 21.14 9.79 -17.14
N GLY A 180 20.59 10.64 -18.00
CA GLY A 180 21.37 11.63 -18.76
C GLY A 180 20.49 12.56 -19.55
N ASP A 181 21.14 13.53 -20.19
CA ASP A 181 20.51 14.48 -21.11
C ASP A 181 21.11 14.36 -22.51
N PHE A 182 20.27 14.51 -23.51
CA PHE A 182 20.64 14.63 -24.91
C PHE A 182 19.92 15.84 -25.53
N GLY A 183 20.58 16.98 -25.52
CA GLY A 183 19.97 18.26 -25.93
C GLY A 183 18.80 18.60 -24.96
N PRO A 184 17.57 18.84 -25.50
CA PRO A 184 16.41 19.14 -24.67
C PRO A 184 15.74 17.89 -24.06
N ILE A 185 16.30 16.71 -24.28
CA ILE A 185 15.74 15.43 -23.81
C ILE A 185 16.48 14.96 -22.58
N GLY A 186 15.80 14.93 -21.43
CA GLY A 186 16.26 14.22 -20.23
C GLY A 186 15.70 12.79 -20.23
N TYR A 187 16.49 11.82 -19.75
CA TYR A 187 16.01 10.44 -19.66
C TYR A 187 16.51 9.72 -18.42
N ILE A 188 15.70 8.78 -17.91
CA ILE A 188 16.05 7.82 -16.87
C ILE A 188 15.57 6.44 -17.34
N LEU A 189 16.50 5.50 -17.45
CA LEU A 189 16.23 4.10 -17.78
C LEU A 189 16.59 3.21 -16.59
N SER A 190 15.79 2.19 -16.27
CA SER A 190 16.19 1.22 -15.27
C SER A 190 15.70 -0.18 -15.60
N GLY A 191 16.48 -1.16 -15.13
CA GLY A 191 16.17 -2.58 -15.15
C GLY A 191 16.40 -3.21 -13.79
N GLU A 192 15.53 -4.13 -13.39
CA GLU A 192 15.58 -4.80 -12.10
C GLU A 192 15.26 -6.28 -12.26
N ILE A 193 16.03 -7.12 -11.60
CA ILE A 193 15.76 -8.54 -11.39
C ILE A 193 15.68 -8.74 -9.89
N GLU A 194 14.49 -9.04 -9.38
CA GLU A 194 14.28 -9.25 -7.96
C GLU A 194 13.77 -10.69 -7.70
N PRO A 195 14.52 -11.49 -6.89
CA PRO A 195 14.06 -12.81 -6.52
C PRO A 195 12.95 -12.71 -5.48
N ARG A 196 11.90 -13.49 -5.65
CA ARG A 196 10.87 -13.69 -4.64
C ARG A 196 11.05 -15.04 -3.96
N PHE A 197 11.02 -15.03 -2.66
CA PHE A 197 10.94 -16.22 -1.83
C PHE A 197 10.07 -15.96 -0.62
N ASN A 198 9.13 -16.86 -0.38
CA ASN A 198 8.33 -16.84 0.83
C ASN A 198 8.13 -18.28 1.29
N ALA A 199 8.48 -18.58 2.53
CA ALA A 199 8.17 -19.87 3.14
C ALA A 199 7.34 -19.64 4.39
N ARG A 200 6.21 -20.35 4.45
CA ARG A 200 5.28 -20.34 5.56
C ARG A 200 5.02 -21.78 5.99
N TYR A 201 5.14 -22.01 7.28
CA TYR A 201 4.82 -23.28 7.91
C TYR A 201 3.59 -23.09 8.78
N THR A 202 2.52 -23.83 8.49
CA THR A 202 1.25 -23.75 9.17
C THR A 202 1.03 -25.00 10.01
N HIS A 203 0.66 -24.83 11.25
CA HIS A 203 0.15 -25.85 12.13
C HIS A 203 -1.26 -25.47 12.59
N ASP A 204 -2.26 -26.17 12.06
CA ASP A 204 -3.64 -26.02 12.52
C ASP A 204 -3.98 -27.14 13.49
N THR A 205 -4.63 -26.77 14.58
CA THR A 205 -5.16 -27.70 15.59
C THR A 205 -6.67 -27.51 15.66
N TYR A 206 -7.41 -28.61 15.64
CA TYR A 206 -8.87 -28.64 15.71
C TYR A 206 -9.32 -29.00 17.09
N VAL A 207 -10.15 -28.16 17.68
CA VAL A 207 -10.79 -28.39 18.98
C VAL A 207 -12.31 -28.27 18.86
N LEU A 208 -13.05 -28.97 19.70
CA LEU A 208 -14.52 -28.87 19.74
C LEU A 208 -14.96 -28.33 21.12
N PRO A 209 -15.52 -27.11 21.18
CA PRO A 209 -16.07 -26.57 22.43
C PRO A 209 -17.20 -27.47 23.01
N PRO A 210 -17.37 -27.54 24.34
CA PRO A 210 -16.60 -26.85 25.37
C PRO A 210 -15.22 -27.48 25.70
N ASN A 211 -14.89 -28.62 25.05
CA ASN A 211 -13.61 -29.27 25.26
C ASN A 211 -12.50 -28.45 24.56
N THR A 212 -11.42 -28.21 25.29
CA THR A 212 -10.20 -27.59 24.72
C THR A 212 -9.22 -28.64 24.18
N LEU A 213 -9.61 -29.93 24.19
CA LEU A 213 -8.77 -31.01 23.73
C LEU A 213 -8.76 -31.08 22.19
N ALA A 214 -7.56 -31.08 21.64
CA ALA A 214 -7.36 -31.28 20.20
C ALA A 214 -7.82 -32.69 19.81
N PHE A 215 -8.54 -32.79 18.68
CA PHE A 215 -8.94 -34.06 18.09
C PHE A 215 -8.29 -34.34 16.73
N GLY A 216 -7.62 -33.35 16.14
CA GLY A 216 -6.91 -33.44 14.87
C GLY A 216 -6.38 -32.10 14.39
N GLY A 217 -5.92 -32.06 13.18
CA GLY A 217 -5.41 -30.84 12.54
C GLY A 217 -4.73 -31.10 11.21
N ILE A 218 -4.01 -30.09 10.75
CA ILE A 218 -3.17 -30.16 9.55
C ILE A 218 -1.79 -29.54 9.79
N ARG A 219 -0.82 -30.05 9.04
CA ARG A 219 0.51 -29.47 8.85
C ARG A 219 0.64 -29.09 7.37
N LEU A 220 0.86 -27.80 7.12
CA LEU A 220 1.05 -27.26 5.77
C LEU A 220 2.41 -26.59 5.68
N LYS A 221 3.13 -26.84 4.60
CA LYS A 221 4.34 -26.12 4.25
C LYS A 221 4.08 -25.42 2.92
N ASN A 222 4.01 -24.09 2.92
CA ASN A 222 3.89 -23.31 1.70
C ASN A 222 5.25 -22.73 1.33
N ILE A 223 5.80 -23.15 0.20
CA ILE A 223 7.02 -22.57 -0.37
C ILE A 223 6.67 -21.90 -1.69
N GLU A 224 6.76 -20.60 -1.70
CA GLU A 224 6.57 -19.77 -2.87
C GLU A 224 7.92 -19.26 -3.38
N THR A 225 8.16 -19.43 -4.67
CA THR A 225 9.39 -19.01 -5.34
C THR A 225 9.06 -18.34 -6.67
N GLY A 226 9.81 -17.31 -7.01
CA GLY A 226 9.62 -16.59 -8.27
C GLY A 226 10.73 -15.62 -8.55
N THR A 227 10.57 -14.88 -9.64
CA THR A 227 11.46 -13.77 -10.01
C THR A 227 10.63 -12.69 -10.69
N TYR A 228 10.88 -11.43 -10.30
CA TYR A 228 10.35 -10.24 -10.94
C TYR A 228 11.39 -9.69 -11.90
N TYR A 229 10.95 -9.34 -13.10
CA TYR A 229 11.72 -8.60 -14.10
C TYR A 229 10.99 -7.29 -14.34
N THR A 230 11.60 -6.17 -13.95
CA THR A 230 11.00 -4.85 -14.14
C THR A 230 11.90 -3.99 -15.02
N GLY A 231 11.33 -3.40 -16.06
CA GLY A 231 11.96 -2.38 -16.89
C GLY A 231 11.18 -1.07 -16.80
N THR A 232 11.88 0.08 -16.67
CA THR A 232 11.23 1.38 -16.68
C THR A 232 12.01 2.36 -17.56
N ALA A 233 11.28 3.27 -18.20
CA ALA A 233 11.83 4.38 -18.95
C ALA A 233 11.04 5.64 -18.61
N SER A 234 11.74 6.74 -18.34
CA SER A 234 11.15 8.07 -18.19
C SER A 234 11.90 9.02 -19.12
N VAL A 235 11.18 9.78 -19.91
CA VAL A 235 11.74 10.76 -20.85
C VAL A 235 11.04 12.08 -20.61
N SER A 236 11.80 13.16 -20.47
CA SER A 236 11.32 14.53 -20.39
C SER A 236 11.85 15.33 -21.60
N TYR A 237 11.01 16.15 -22.18
CA TYR A 237 11.36 17.03 -23.29
C TYR A 237 11.03 18.48 -22.94
N GLY A 238 12.06 19.31 -22.84
CA GLY A 238 11.92 20.76 -22.67
C GLY A 238 11.74 21.45 -24.02
N LEU A 239 10.61 22.11 -24.22
CA LEU A 239 10.31 22.87 -25.42
C LEU A 239 10.94 24.27 -25.35
N ALA A 240 11.17 24.88 -26.54
CA ALA A 240 11.79 26.20 -26.65
C ALA A 240 10.97 27.33 -25.98
N ASN A 241 9.68 27.15 -25.81
CA ASN A 241 8.78 28.10 -25.12
C ASN A 241 8.72 27.90 -23.59
N GLY A 242 9.55 27.00 -23.02
CA GLY A 242 9.56 26.69 -21.60
C GLY A 242 8.59 25.60 -21.16
N ASP A 243 7.78 25.07 -22.07
CA ASP A 243 6.88 23.94 -21.77
C ASP A 243 7.65 22.66 -21.56
N ILE A 244 7.03 21.72 -20.85
CA ILE A 244 7.62 20.39 -20.61
C ILE A 244 6.61 19.31 -20.99
N ALA A 245 7.10 18.32 -21.72
CA ALA A 245 6.38 17.08 -22.00
C ALA A 245 7.13 15.90 -21.34
N ASN A 246 6.41 15.02 -20.66
CA ASN A 246 6.96 13.83 -20.04
C ASN A 246 6.28 12.57 -20.60
N LEU A 247 7.08 11.51 -20.78
CA LEU A 247 6.61 10.18 -21.14
C LEU A 247 7.26 9.15 -20.21
N ASN A 248 6.44 8.29 -19.61
CA ASN A 248 6.87 7.26 -18.68
C ASN A 248 6.36 5.90 -19.16
N GLY A 249 7.20 4.89 -19.08
CA GLY A 249 6.86 3.51 -19.38
C GLY A 249 7.35 2.57 -18.29
N ARG A 250 6.57 1.53 -17.99
CA ARG A 250 6.95 0.42 -17.11
C ARG A 250 6.50 -0.90 -17.72
N TYR A 251 7.34 -1.90 -17.61
CA TYR A 251 7.01 -3.29 -17.90
C TYR A 251 7.43 -4.14 -16.73
N ASN A 252 6.55 -5.01 -16.28
CA ASN A 252 6.81 -5.96 -15.20
C ASN A 252 6.37 -7.37 -15.65
N ASN A 253 7.21 -8.36 -15.37
CA ASN A 253 6.91 -9.77 -15.59
C ASN A 253 7.24 -10.54 -14.32
N GLU A 254 6.26 -11.24 -13.77
CA GLU A 254 6.41 -12.09 -12.60
C GLU A 254 6.08 -13.55 -12.95
N GLY A 255 7.08 -14.41 -12.83
CA GLY A 255 6.86 -15.86 -12.81
C GLY A 255 6.93 -16.38 -11.37
N ARG A 256 5.85 -16.99 -10.86
CA ARG A 256 5.77 -17.46 -9.48
C ARG A 256 5.17 -18.84 -9.40
N THR A 257 5.76 -19.70 -8.54
CA THR A 257 5.22 -21.01 -8.20
C THR A 257 5.12 -21.15 -6.68
N ALA A 258 4.01 -21.71 -6.20
CA ALA A 258 3.85 -22.10 -4.81
C ALA A 258 3.59 -23.61 -4.73
N ASN A 259 4.32 -24.30 -3.85
CA ASN A 259 4.13 -25.71 -3.57
C ASN A 259 3.70 -25.84 -2.10
N GLN A 260 2.55 -26.46 -1.88
CA GLN A 260 1.87 -26.50 -0.60
C GLN A 260 1.50 -27.94 -0.22
N PRO A 261 2.47 -28.80 0.21
CA PRO A 261 2.14 -30.10 0.78
C PRO A 261 1.42 -29.94 2.11
N LEU A 262 0.29 -30.60 2.24
CA LEU A 262 -0.58 -30.61 3.40
C LEU A 262 -0.77 -32.03 3.92
N ASN A 263 -0.50 -32.26 5.20
CA ASN A 263 -0.72 -33.52 5.90
C ASN A 263 -1.76 -33.35 6.99
N SER A 264 -2.79 -34.19 6.97
CA SER A 264 -3.79 -34.23 8.03
C SER A 264 -3.38 -35.22 9.12
N TYR A 265 -3.73 -34.90 10.36
CA TYR A 265 -3.50 -35.77 11.51
C TYR A 265 -4.73 -35.83 12.41
N THR A 266 -4.86 -36.93 13.16
CA THR A 266 -5.76 -37.07 14.31
C THR A 266 -4.94 -37.07 15.59
N VAL A 267 -5.56 -36.81 16.73
CA VAL A 267 -4.92 -36.88 18.04
C VAL A 267 -5.42 -38.11 18.78
N ASN A 268 -4.51 -38.99 19.17
CA ASN A 268 -4.86 -40.22 19.89
C ASN A 268 -5.08 -39.99 21.40
N ALA A 269 -5.45 -41.03 22.13
CA ALA A 269 -5.70 -40.97 23.58
C ALA A 269 -4.45 -40.55 24.39
N ALA A 270 -3.24 -40.79 23.91
CA ALA A 270 -1.98 -40.35 24.49
C ALA A 270 -1.61 -38.89 24.11
N ARG A 271 -2.52 -38.16 23.47
CA ARG A 271 -2.32 -36.78 22.93
C ARG A 271 -1.21 -36.65 21.90
N ALA A 272 -0.85 -37.75 21.23
CA ALA A 272 0.10 -37.74 20.13
C ALA A 272 -0.61 -37.55 18.80
N GLU A 273 0.02 -36.79 17.89
CA GLU A 273 -0.42 -36.66 16.49
C GLU A 273 -0.20 -37.98 15.76
N VAL A 274 -1.24 -38.46 15.12
CA VAL A 274 -1.19 -39.64 14.24
C VAL A 274 -1.62 -39.20 12.84
N TYR A 275 -0.69 -39.23 11.91
CA TYR A 275 -0.97 -38.86 10.51
C TYR A 275 -1.95 -39.85 9.90
N THR A 276 -2.93 -39.29 9.18
CA THR A 276 -3.97 -40.10 8.51
C THR A 276 -3.42 -40.90 7.33
N GLY A 277 -2.18 -40.61 6.92
CA GLY A 277 -1.51 -41.24 5.77
C GLY A 277 -1.95 -40.67 4.42
N SER A 278 -3.00 -39.85 4.37
CA SER A 278 -3.36 -39.12 3.16
C SER A 278 -2.66 -37.77 3.12
N THR A 279 -2.08 -37.41 1.97
CA THR A 279 -1.48 -36.11 1.72
C THR A 279 -2.21 -35.38 0.62
N LEU A 280 -2.26 -34.06 0.75
CA LEU A 280 -2.77 -33.14 -0.27
C LEU A 280 -1.60 -32.26 -0.72
N LEU A 281 -1.41 -32.10 -2.02
CA LEU A 281 -0.45 -31.16 -2.59
C LEU A 281 -1.16 -30.15 -3.46
N ILE A 282 -1.07 -28.87 -3.09
CA ILE A 282 -1.55 -27.77 -3.90
C ILE A 282 -0.34 -27.14 -4.60
N GLN A 283 -0.44 -26.99 -5.91
CA GLN A 283 0.57 -26.31 -6.73
C GLN A 283 -0.05 -25.12 -7.44
N ASP A 284 0.39 -23.93 -7.14
CA ASP A 284 -0.02 -22.70 -7.81
C ASP A 284 1.08 -22.22 -8.75
N ARG A 285 0.72 -21.85 -9.96
CA ARG A 285 1.58 -21.22 -10.96
C ARG A 285 0.98 -19.93 -11.44
N HIS A 286 1.70 -18.83 -11.28
CA HIS A 286 1.36 -17.50 -11.74
C HIS A 286 2.33 -17.05 -12.82
N GLY A 287 1.84 -16.28 -13.80
CA GLY A 287 2.66 -15.69 -14.85
C GLY A 287 2.17 -14.27 -15.15
N ASP A 288 2.31 -13.37 -14.18
CA ASP A 288 1.73 -12.03 -14.25
C ASP A 288 2.57 -11.14 -15.19
N VAL A 289 1.91 -10.47 -16.14
CA VAL A 289 2.52 -9.50 -17.05
C VAL A 289 1.76 -8.20 -16.96
N GLU A 290 2.44 -7.16 -16.53
CA GLU A 290 1.89 -5.81 -16.38
C GLU A 290 2.72 -4.82 -17.19
N TRP A 291 2.06 -3.90 -17.89
CA TRP A 291 2.72 -2.75 -18.48
C TRP A 291 1.89 -1.49 -18.35
N GLU A 292 2.58 -0.38 -18.28
CA GLU A 292 2.01 0.96 -18.20
C GLU A 292 2.76 1.90 -19.12
N VAL A 293 2.01 2.78 -19.79
CA VAL A 293 2.54 3.96 -20.48
C VAL A 293 1.71 5.15 -20.04
N GLY A 294 2.38 6.20 -19.57
CA GLY A 294 1.75 7.44 -19.18
C GLY A 294 2.58 8.64 -19.62
N GLY A 295 1.93 9.77 -19.76
CA GLY A 295 2.61 11.00 -20.11
C GLY A 295 1.80 12.22 -19.73
N ASP A 296 2.47 13.36 -19.69
CA ASP A 296 1.85 14.66 -19.47
C ASP A 296 2.54 15.75 -20.29
N TYR A 297 1.78 16.78 -20.56
CA TYR A 297 2.22 18.04 -21.12
C TYR A 297 1.69 19.20 -20.29
N GLU A 298 2.53 20.16 -20.01
CA GLU A 298 2.15 21.37 -19.27
C GLU A 298 2.62 22.61 -20.01
N HIS A 299 1.69 23.53 -20.19
CA HIS A 299 1.91 24.87 -20.74
C HIS A 299 1.73 25.92 -19.65
N GLY A 300 2.77 26.71 -19.42
CA GLY A 300 2.73 27.88 -18.54
C GLY A 300 2.46 29.18 -19.32
N PHE A 301 1.47 29.94 -18.88
CA PHE A 301 1.16 31.24 -19.47
C PHE A 301 1.91 32.38 -18.76
N ASP A 302 2.17 33.48 -19.46
CA ASP A 302 2.81 34.69 -18.90
C ASP A 302 2.01 35.28 -17.70
N SER A 303 0.70 35.00 -17.63
CA SER A 303 -0.17 35.39 -16.51
C SER A 303 0.13 34.64 -15.21
N GLY A 304 0.95 33.58 -15.26
CA GLY A 304 1.17 32.64 -14.15
C GLY A 304 0.17 31.49 -14.10
N ASP A 305 -0.77 31.45 -15.04
CA ASP A 305 -1.71 30.33 -15.21
C ASP A 305 -1.01 29.11 -15.80
N SER A 306 -1.63 27.94 -15.68
CA SER A 306 -1.13 26.76 -16.38
C SER A 306 -2.26 25.86 -16.92
N LEU A 307 -1.97 25.20 -18.03
CA LEU A 307 -2.80 24.16 -18.63
C LEU A 307 -2.02 22.85 -18.60
N ARG A 308 -2.59 21.80 -18.02
CA ARG A 308 -1.98 20.46 -18.03
C ARG A 308 -2.91 19.43 -18.61
N ALA A 309 -2.34 18.58 -19.47
CA ALA A 309 -3.00 17.39 -20.02
C ALA A 309 -2.15 16.16 -19.66
N LEU A 310 -2.79 15.08 -19.27
CA LEU A 310 -2.11 13.83 -18.91
C LEU A 310 -2.92 12.62 -19.32
N PHE A 311 -2.23 11.50 -19.58
CA PHE A 311 -2.85 10.23 -19.89
C PHE A 311 -2.09 9.07 -19.23
N VAL A 312 -2.80 7.96 -19.01
CA VAL A 312 -2.22 6.66 -18.61
C VAL A 312 -2.96 5.54 -19.31
N VAL A 313 -2.22 4.56 -19.78
CA VAL A 313 -2.73 3.29 -20.32
C VAL A 313 -2.04 2.15 -19.58
N THR A 314 -2.82 1.27 -18.97
CA THR A 314 -2.31 0.07 -18.29
C THR A 314 -2.91 -1.20 -18.84
N SER A 315 -2.15 -2.27 -18.80
CA SER A 315 -2.64 -3.63 -19.04
C SER A 315 -1.98 -4.57 -18.05
N ASP A 316 -2.80 -5.41 -17.43
CA ASP A 316 -2.38 -6.36 -16.40
C ASP A 316 -3.04 -7.71 -16.72
N LYS A 317 -2.21 -8.71 -16.99
CA LYS A 317 -2.62 -10.09 -17.28
C LYS A 317 -2.13 -11.00 -16.18
N ARG A 318 -3.05 -11.69 -15.52
CA ARG A 318 -2.79 -12.57 -14.36
C ARG A 318 -3.34 -13.98 -14.60
N PRO A 319 -2.62 -14.84 -15.29
CA PRO A 319 -2.96 -16.25 -15.36
C PRO A 319 -2.60 -16.95 -14.04
N LEU A 320 -3.51 -17.75 -13.54
CA LEU A 320 -3.30 -18.65 -12.40
C LEU A 320 -3.70 -20.05 -12.78
N VAL A 321 -2.84 -21.00 -12.52
CA VAL A 321 -3.14 -22.45 -12.62
C VAL A 321 -2.91 -23.08 -11.25
N THR A 322 -3.95 -23.69 -10.69
CA THR A 322 -3.90 -24.42 -9.42
C THR A 322 -4.18 -25.88 -9.69
N ASP A 323 -3.20 -26.72 -9.42
CA ASP A 323 -3.34 -28.18 -9.43
C ASP A 323 -3.48 -28.70 -7.99
N LEU A 324 -4.41 -29.62 -7.78
CA LEU A 324 -4.63 -30.31 -6.53
C LEU A 324 -4.39 -31.81 -6.73
N PHE A 325 -3.39 -32.33 -6.03
CA PHE A 325 -3.07 -33.76 -6.01
C PHE A 325 -3.42 -34.33 -4.64
N THR A 326 -4.16 -35.43 -4.65
CA THR A 326 -4.49 -36.18 -3.43
C THR A 326 -3.78 -37.51 -3.49
N THR A 327 -3.04 -37.83 -2.43
CA THR A 327 -2.42 -39.17 -2.25
C THR A 327 -3.10 -39.83 -1.07
N PRO A 328 -4.10 -40.72 -1.30
CA PRO A 328 -4.72 -41.48 -0.23
C PRO A 328 -3.73 -42.52 0.36
N LEU A 329 -4.02 -42.97 1.59
CA LEU A 329 -3.19 -43.99 2.22
C LEU A 329 -3.11 -45.25 1.36
N ASN A 330 -1.90 -45.70 1.01
CA ASN A 330 -1.62 -46.91 0.22
C ASN A 330 -2.22 -46.91 -1.21
N VAL A 331 -2.52 -45.74 -1.76
CA VAL A 331 -3.05 -45.57 -3.12
C VAL A 331 -2.14 -44.61 -3.89
N ALA A 332 -2.10 -44.78 -5.22
CA ALA A 332 -1.37 -43.84 -6.08
C ALA A 332 -1.93 -42.43 -5.99
N THR A 333 -1.07 -41.43 -6.20
CA THR A 333 -1.46 -40.03 -6.27
C THR A 333 -2.45 -39.78 -7.39
N ILE A 334 -3.53 -39.09 -7.08
CA ILE A 334 -4.61 -38.72 -7.99
C ILE A 334 -4.52 -37.24 -8.25
N HIS A 335 -4.60 -36.78 -9.49
CA HIS A 335 -4.82 -35.38 -9.85
C HIS A 335 -6.30 -35.05 -9.61
N SER A 336 -6.63 -34.62 -8.40
CA SER A 336 -8.02 -34.55 -7.94
C SER A 336 -8.75 -33.33 -8.44
N GLN A 337 -8.02 -32.23 -8.74
CA GLN A 337 -8.63 -30.97 -9.23
C GLN A 337 -7.62 -30.15 -10.04
N LEU A 338 -8.11 -29.49 -11.08
CA LEU A 338 -7.42 -28.44 -11.82
C LEU A 338 -8.31 -27.20 -11.86
N GLN A 339 -7.75 -26.06 -11.49
CA GLN A 339 -8.39 -24.76 -11.68
C GLN A 339 -7.50 -23.87 -12.54
N THR A 340 -8.10 -23.19 -13.51
CA THR A 340 -7.42 -22.15 -14.27
C THR A 340 -8.22 -20.86 -14.19
N VAL A 341 -7.53 -19.77 -13.86
CA VAL A 341 -8.08 -18.42 -13.84
C VAL A 341 -7.24 -17.58 -14.79
N GLN A 342 -7.88 -16.94 -15.73
CA GLN A 342 -7.27 -15.90 -16.55
C GLN A 342 -7.99 -14.59 -16.27
N SER A 343 -7.24 -13.57 -15.85
CA SER A 343 -7.75 -12.24 -15.54
C SER A 343 -6.96 -11.22 -16.35
N ASP A 344 -7.61 -10.60 -17.33
CA ASP A 344 -7.04 -9.56 -18.19
C ASP A 344 -7.70 -8.24 -17.82
N ARG A 345 -6.93 -7.30 -17.27
CA ARG A 345 -7.36 -5.96 -16.87
C ARG A 345 -6.75 -4.91 -17.77
N THR A 346 -7.52 -3.91 -18.14
CA THR A 346 -7.04 -2.74 -18.89
C THR A 346 -7.65 -1.48 -18.33
N GLU A 347 -6.86 -0.41 -18.29
CA GLU A 347 -7.32 0.92 -17.95
C GLU A 347 -6.74 1.94 -18.90
N ARG A 348 -7.55 2.93 -19.31
CA ARG A 348 -7.15 4.06 -20.15
C ARG A 348 -7.75 5.31 -19.53
N ILE A 349 -6.91 6.27 -19.21
CA ILE A 349 -7.32 7.51 -18.56
C ILE A 349 -6.77 8.68 -19.35
N ALA A 350 -7.57 9.71 -19.51
CA ALA A 350 -7.13 11.02 -19.97
C ALA A 350 -7.72 12.09 -19.05
N ARG A 351 -6.91 13.05 -18.64
CA ARG A 351 -7.27 14.16 -17.75
C ARG A 351 -6.68 15.46 -18.29
N GLY A 352 -7.48 16.52 -18.22
CA GLY A 352 -7.02 17.87 -18.51
C GLY A 352 -7.52 18.85 -17.46
N TYR A 353 -6.70 19.82 -17.09
CA TYR A 353 -7.11 20.87 -16.18
C TYR A 353 -6.38 22.18 -16.44
N TYR A 354 -7.06 23.27 -16.11
CA TYR A 354 -6.55 24.62 -16.16
C TYR A 354 -6.49 25.18 -14.73
N ASN A 355 -5.34 25.70 -14.38
CA ASN A 355 -5.10 26.37 -13.10
C ASN A 355 -5.02 27.88 -13.34
N TRP A 356 -6.00 28.59 -12.84
CA TRP A 356 -6.11 30.04 -12.97
C TRP A 356 -5.63 30.73 -11.70
N VAL A 357 -4.52 31.47 -11.78
CA VAL A 357 -3.99 32.29 -10.70
C VAL A 357 -4.65 33.66 -10.74
N ILE A 358 -5.82 33.80 -10.09
CA ILE A 358 -6.61 35.05 -10.09
C ILE A 358 -5.81 36.20 -9.47
N ASN A 359 -5.13 35.90 -8.36
CA ASN A 359 -4.19 36.81 -7.69
C ASN A 359 -3.42 36.00 -6.63
N PRO A 360 -2.42 36.59 -5.90
CA PRO A 360 -1.63 35.84 -4.91
C PRO A 360 -2.40 35.17 -3.78
N LYS A 361 -3.68 35.55 -3.56
CA LYS A 361 -4.54 34.96 -2.51
C LYS A 361 -5.60 34.01 -3.05
N HIS A 362 -5.85 34.00 -4.33
CA HIS A 362 -6.97 33.28 -4.94
C HIS A 362 -6.52 32.51 -6.18
N ALA A 363 -6.78 31.24 -6.21
CA ALA A 363 -6.58 30.40 -7.39
C ALA A 363 -7.82 29.52 -7.63
N LEU A 364 -8.08 29.20 -8.90
CA LEU A 364 -9.16 28.32 -9.31
C LEU A 364 -8.60 27.27 -10.27
N GLU A 365 -8.73 26.00 -9.92
CA GLU A 365 -8.44 24.87 -10.79
C GLU A 365 -9.76 24.29 -11.31
N VAL A 366 -9.89 24.09 -12.62
CA VAL A 366 -11.04 23.43 -13.24
C VAL A 366 -10.53 22.37 -14.22
N GLY A 367 -11.20 21.21 -14.28
CA GLY A 367 -10.76 20.16 -15.15
C GLY A 367 -11.76 19.03 -15.32
N ALA A 368 -11.38 18.09 -16.16
CA ALA A 368 -12.14 16.88 -16.44
C ALA A 368 -11.24 15.67 -16.63
N GLU A 369 -11.79 14.49 -16.33
CA GLU A 369 -11.17 13.19 -16.50
C GLU A 369 -12.14 12.24 -17.20
N VAL A 370 -11.64 11.43 -18.11
CA VAL A 370 -12.35 10.28 -18.66
C VAL A 370 -11.52 9.01 -18.43
N ALA A 371 -12.16 7.96 -17.96
CA ALA A 371 -11.52 6.66 -17.73
C ALA A 371 -12.34 5.52 -18.34
N PHE A 372 -11.64 4.59 -18.98
CA PHE A 372 -12.20 3.36 -19.55
C PHE A 372 -11.50 2.18 -18.89
N ASN A 373 -12.25 1.42 -18.12
CA ASN A 373 -11.78 0.27 -17.36
C ASN A 373 -12.43 -1.00 -17.89
N ALA A 374 -11.68 -2.09 -17.96
CA ALA A 374 -12.23 -3.38 -18.33
C ALA A 374 -11.53 -4.52 -17.57
N LEU A 375 -12.33 -5.52 -17.21
CA LEU A 375 -11.89 -6.84 -16.76
C LEU A 375 -12.49 -7.89 -17.69
N ASP A 376 -11.66 -8.79 -18.25
CA ASP A 376 -12.07 -10.01 -18.91
C ASP A 376 -11.56 -11.18 -18.07
N GLN A 377 -12.46 -11.89 -17.39
CA GLN A 377 -12.08 -13.00 -16.51
C GLN A 377 -12.71 -14.29 -16.98
N ARG A 378 -11.89 -15.34 -16.98
CA ARG A 378 -12.29 -16.72 -17.34
C ARG A 378 -11.84 -17.67 -16.24
N ASN A 379 -12.81 -18.38 -15.68
CA ASN A 379 -12.60 -19.40 -14.67
C ASN A 379 -12.95 -20.77 -15.26
N ARG A 380 -12.08 -21.76 -15.08
CA ARG A 380 -12.34 -23.15 -15.43
C ARG A 380 -11.95 -24.02 -14.25
N GLN A 381 -12.82 -24.95 -13.91
CA GLN A 381 -12.57 -25.95 -12.89
C GLN A 381 -12.82 -27.33 -13.47
N PHE A 382 -11.93 -28.24 -13.13
CA PHE A 382 -12.03 -29.65 -13.45
C PHE A 382 -11.85 -30.45 -12.16
N GLN A 383 -12.56 -31.55 -12.03
CA GLN A 383 -12.49 -32.44 -10.90
C GLN A 383 -12.31 -33.87 -11.38
N ASP A 384 -11.58 -34.68 -10.61
CA ASP A 384 -11.43 -36.10 -10.92
C ASP A 384 -12.77 -36.84 -10.89
N SER A 385 -13.02 -37.59 -11.92
CA SER A 385 -14.12 -38.58 -12.02
C SER A 385 -13.57 -39.85 -12.62
N ALA A 386 -13.41 -40.87 -11.78
CA ALA A 386 -12.87 -42.18 -12.16
C ALA A 386 -11.51 -42.13 -12.88
N GLY A 387 -10.60 -41.26 -12.45
CA GLY A 387 -9.22 -41.13 -13.00
C GLY A 387 -9.09 -40.16 -14.17
N ALA A 388 -10.15 -39.44 -14.53
CA ALA A 388 -10.13 -38.41 -15.56
C ALA A 388 -10.65 -37.04 -15.00
N LEU A 389 -10.00 -35.96 -15.38
CA LEU A 389 -10.46 -34.61 -15.05
C LEU A 389 -11.66 -34.24 -15.95
N VAL A 390 -12.82 -34.07 -15.34
CA VAL A 390 -14.05 -33.64 -16.01
C VAL A 390 -14.38 -32.19 -15.63
N PRO A 391 -14.92 -31.36 -16.55
CA PRO A 391 -15.26 -29.97 -16.24
C PRO A 391 -16.38 -29.87 -15.23
N VAL A 392 -16.27 -28.92 -14.29
CA VAL A 392 -17.29 -28.55 -13.33
C VAL A 392 -17.94 -27.24 -13.78
N ALA A 393 -19.28 -27.22 -13.83
CA ALA A 393 -19.99 -25.99 -14.17
C ALA A 393 -19.87 -24.96 -13.02
N LEU A 394 -19.40 -23.77 -13.36
CA LEU A 394 -19.34 -22.62 -12.45
C LEU A 394 -20.31 -21.53 -12.96
N PHE A 395 -21.17 -21.07 -12.07
CA PHE A 395 -22.04 -19.94 -12.37
C PHE A 395 -21.20 -18.69 -12.61
N ASN A 396 -21.51 -17.93 -13.67
CA ASN A 396 -20.81 -16.68 -14.00
C ASN A 396 -19.27 -16.78 -14.08
N ALA A 397 -18.79 -17.93 -14.59
CA ALA A 397 -17.37 -18.26 -14.69
C ALA A 397 -16.62 -17.40 -15.71
N ASP A 398 -17.30 -17.04 -16.80
CA ASP A 398 -16.80 -16.14 -17.85
C ASP A 398 -17.54 -14.83 -17.76
N SER A 399 -16.84 -13.76 -17.43
CA SER A 399 -17.45 -12.45 -17.29
C SER A 399 -16.53 -11.36 -17.80
N LYS A 400 -17.12 -10.44 -18.53
CA LYS A 400 -16.48 -9.21 -18.97
C LYS A 400 -17.20 -8.02 -18.33
N VAL A 401 -16.44 -7.26 -17.52
CA VAL A 401 -16.93 -6.05 -16.86
C VAL A 401 -16.26 -4.86 -17.51
N LYS A 402 -17.02 -3.86 -17.91
CA LYS A 402 -16.52 -2.60 -18.48
C LYS A 402 -17.13 -1.43 -17.73
N GLU A 403 -16.32 -0.42 -17.45
CA GLU A 403 -16.75 0.84 -16.90
C GLU A 403 -16.28 1.99 -17.78
N THR A 404 -17.16 2.95 -18.03
CA THR A 404 -16.80 4.26 -18.57
C THR A 404 -17.15 5.29 -17.52
N ARG A 405 -16.15 6.04 -17.06
CA ARG A 405 -16.29 7.08 -16.05
C ARG A 405 -15.90 8.43 -16.63
N PHE A 406 -16.72 9.43 -16.32
CA PHE A 406 -16.43 10.83 -16.62
C PHE A 406 -16.54 11.63 -15.32
N GLU A 407 -15.50 12.37 -15.00
CA GLU A 407 -15.41 13.20 -13.82
C GLU A 407 -15.12 14.65 -14.22
N THR A 408 -15.80 15.61 -13.60
CA THR A 408 -15.44 17.03 -13.68
C THR A 408 -15.15 17.53 -12.26
N PHE A 409 -14.26 18.48 -12.15
CA PHE A 409 -13.90 19.06 -10.88
C PHE A 409 -13.61 20.55 -10.97
N ALA A 410 -13.92 21.23 -9.88
CA ALA A 410 -13.56 22.62 -9.63
C ALA A 410 -13.02 22.75 -8.22
N ARG A 411 -11.86 23.40 -8.06
CA ARG A 411 -11.21 23.63 -6.78
C ARG A 411 -10.86 25.10 -6.65
N TYR A 412 -11.31 25.72 -5.57
CA TYR A 412 -11.02 27.09 -5.26
C TYR A 412 -10.17 27.18 -3.99
N SER A 413 -9.02 27.83 -4.14
CA SER A 413 -8.03 28.05 -3.08
C SER A 413 -8.03 29.51 -2.66
N TRP A 414 -8.07 29.77 -1.34
CA TRP A 414 -8.14 31.10 -0.76
C TRP A 414 -7.22 31.27 0.44
N GLN A 415 -6.23 32.17 0.33
CA GLN A 415 -5.43 32.64 1.45
C GLN A 415 -6.23 33.73 2.18
N VAL A 416 -7.06 33.31 3.16
CA VAL A 416 -8.00 34.20 3.89
C VAL A 416 -7.25 35.26 4.68
N SER A 417 -6.19 34.85 5.39
CA SER A 417 -5.27 35.72 6.13
C SER A 417 -3.85 35.17 6.08
N ALA A 418 -2.90 35.81 6.73
CA ALA A 418 -1.53 35.27 6.84
C ALA A 418 -1.50 33.87 7.48
N ASP A 419 -2.43 33.59 8.40
CA ASP A 419 -2.46 32.37 9.20
C ASP A 419 -3.58 31.41 8.80
N LEU A 420 -4.54 31.81 7.94
CA LEU A 420 -5.69 30.98 7.55
C LEU A 420 -5.74 30.77 6.04
N TYR A 421 -5.71 29.51 5.64
CA TYR A 421 -5.95 29.07 4.27
C TYR A 421 -7.21 28.19 4.22
N ALA A 422 -8.04 28.40 3.22
CA ALA A 422 -9.24 27.63 2.95
C ALA A 422 -9.21 27.11 1.50
N GLU A 423 -9.61 25.88 1.30
CA GLU A 423 -9.78 25.29 -0.03
C GLU A 423 -11.12 24.54 -0.08
N GLY A 424 -11.93 24.86 -1.07
CA GLY A 424 -13.16 24.15 -1.35
C GLY A 424 -13.07 23.45 -2.71
N SER A 425 -13.48 22.20 -2.82
CA SER A 425 -13.66 21.55 -4.12
C SER A 425 -15.01 20.88 -4.26
N LEU A 426 -15.44 20.80 -5.52
CA LEU A 426 -16.63 20.07 -5.92
C LEU A 426 -16.28 19.22 -7.13
N ASP A 427 -16.30 17.89 -6.93
CA ASP A 427 -16.11 16.93 -8.01
C ASP A 427 -17.46 16.27 -8.33
N THR A 428 -17.76 16.06 -9.62
CA THR A 428 -18.92 15.27 -10.07
C THR A 428 -18.43 14.08 -10.86
N GLU A 429 -19.07 12.95 -10.68
CA GLU A 429 -18.73 11.71 -11.36
C GLU A 429 -19.95 11.06 -11.96
N THR A 430 -19.88 10.71 -13.24
CA THR A 430 -20.83 9.82 -13.91
C THR A 430 -20.11 8.55 -14.30
N SER A 431 -20.66 7.40 -13.92
CA SER A 431 -20.10 6.08 -14.25
C SER A 431 -21.17 5.22 -14.93
N SER A 432 -20.79 4.54 -16.01
CA SER A 432 -21.60 3.51 -16.68
C SER A 432 -20.85 2.18 -16.62
N LEU A 433 -21.47 1.21 -15.94
CA LEU A 433 -20.93 -0.13 -15.72
C LEU A 433 -21.72 -1.14 -16.52
N LYS A 434 -21.06 -1.96 -17.33
CA LYS A 434 -21.65 -3.03 -18.14
C LYS A 434 -20.97 -4.35 -17.81
N GLN A 435 -21.79 -5.34 -17.44
CA GLN A 435 -21.33 -6.72 -17.27
C GLN A 435 -21.96 -7.61 -18.31
N ARG A 436 -21.17 -8.48 -18.93
CA ARG A 436 -21.61 -9.50 -19.87
C ARG A 436 -20.89 -10.82 -19.55
N GLY A 437 -21.64 -11.89 -19.45
CA GLY A 437 -21.16 -13.24 -19.20
C GLY A 437 -22.14 -14.26 -19.76
N ILE A 438 -21.87 -15.54 -19.53
CA ILE A 438 -22.77 -16.64 -19.99
C ILE A 438 -24.12 -16.53 -19.31
N ASP A 439 -24.13 -16.25 -18.01
CA ASP A 439 -25.32 -16.27 -17.16
C ASP A 439 -25.75 -14.85 -16.70
N VAL A 440 -25.06 -13.78 -17.16
CA VAL A 440 -25.29 -12.41 -16.67
C VAL A 440 -25.19 -11.38 -17.79
N SER A 441 -26.15 -10.46 -17.80
CA SER A 441 -26.14 -9.27 -18.66
C SER A 441 -26.74 -8.11 -17.88
N THR A 442 -25.92 -7.15 -17.46
CA THR A 442 -26.33 -6.03 -16.61
C THR A 442 -25.71 -4.73 -17.12
N ASP A 443 -26.53 -3.69 -17.18
CA ASP A 443 -26.13 -2.30 -17.47
C ASP A 443 -26.61 -1.41 -16.32
N ARG A 444 -25.68 -0.60 -15.78
CA ARG A 444 -25.94 0.29 -14.64
C ARG A 444 -25.26 1.63 -14.86
N SER A 445 -25.87 2.68 -14.36
CA SER A 445 -25.30 4.03 -14.38
C SER A 445 -25.40 4.67 -13.02
N PHE A 446 -24.41 5.45 -12.66
CA PHE A 446 -24.31 6.14 -11.38
C PHE A 446 -23.95 7.60 -11.62
N PHE A 447 -24.44 8.46 -10.71
CA PHE A 447 -24.03 9.87 -10.64
C PHE A 447 -23.73 10.22 -9.19
N PHE A 448 -22.57 10.88 -8.96
CA PHE A 448 -22.12 11.24 -7.63
C PHE A 448 -21.63 12.69 -7.61
N ILE A 449 -21.81 13.30 -6.44
CA ILE A 449 -21.25 14.61 -6.09
C ILE A 449 -20.32 14.40 -4.91
N LYS A 450 -19.08 14.88 -5.01
CA LYS A 450 -18.00 14.69 -4.04
C LYS A 450 -17.47 16.06 -3.58
N PRO A 451 -18.16 16.73 -2.63
CA PRO A 451 -17.68 17.97 -2.06
C PRO A 451 -16.53 17.74 -1.09
N ARG A 452 -15.64 18.73 -0.99
CA ARG A 452 -14.53 18.76 -0.06
C ARG A 452 -14.27 20.18 0.45
N LEU A 453 -13.96 20.29 1.74
CA LEU A 453 -13.51 21.50 2.41
C LEU A 453 -12.26 21.19 3.23
N ASP A 454 -11.20 21.95 3.00
CA ASP A 454 -9.95 21.92 3.74
C ASP A 454 -9.70 23.29 4.37
N LEU A 455 -9.44 23.31 5.67
CA LEU A 455 -9.09 24.51 6.43
C LEU A 455 -7.74 24.28 7.10
N ARG A 456 -6.81 25.23 6.97
CA ARG A 456 -5.49 25.18 7.58
C ARG A 456 -5.26 26.47 8.35
N TYR A 457 -5.03 26.34 9.64
CA TYR A 457 -4.79 27.47 10.53
C TYR A 457 -3.42 27.35 11.20
N GLN A 458 -2.57 28.35 10.97
CA GLN A 458 -1.27 28.47 11.62
C GLN A 458 -1.46 29.06 13.01
N LEU A 459 -1.45 28.22 14.03
CA LEU A 459 -1.67 28.59 15.42
C LEU A 459 -0.49 29.38 16.03
N ALA A 460 0.73 28.98 15.60
CA ALA A 460 2.00 29.59 15.99
C ALA A 460 3.06 29.23 14.93
N PRO A 461 4.25 29.86 14.89
CA PRO A 461 5.25 29.60 13.83
C PRO A 461 5.67 28.13 13.63
N ARG A 462 5.38 27.26 14.62
CA ARG A 462 5.72 25.83 14.59
C ARG A 462 4.53 24.93 14.87
N SER A 463 3.32 25.48 15.00
CA SER A 463 2.11 24.74 15.37
C SER A 463 1.00 25.07 14.41
N LYS A 464 0.36 24.08 13.83
CA LYS A 464 -0.80 24.29 12.96
C LYS A 464 -1.89 23.27 13.20
N ILE A 465 -3.11 23.63 12.81
CA ILE A 465 -4.29 22.79 12.81
C ILE A 465 -4.81 22.70 11.38
N ASN A 466 -5.09 21.50 10.93
CA ASN A 466 -5.79 21.23 9.68
C ASN A 466 -7.14 20.59 10.02
N ALA A 467 -8.22 21.05 9.39
CA ALA A 467 -9.53 20.43 9.47
C ALA A 467 -10.02 20.10 8.07
N ARG A 468 -10.52 18.89 7.84
CA ARG A 468 -11.04 18.46 6.55
C ARG A 468 -12.42 17.83 6.71
N PHE A 469 -13.29 18.14 5.77
CA PHE A 469 -14.59 17.49 5.64
C PHE A 469 -14.86 17.21 4.18
N PHE A 470 -15.05 15.92 3.83
CA PHE A 470 -15.16 15.53 2.43
C PHE A 470 -15.96 14.27 2.24
N ARG A 471 -16.43 14.06 1.01
CA ARG A 471 -17.11 12.85 0.59
C ARG A 471 -16.29 12.11 -0.46
N THR A 472 -16.12 10.80 -0.26
CA THR A 472 -15.52 9.89 -1.23
C THR A 472 -16.53 8.84 -1.68
N ILE A 473 -16.34 8.34 -2.90
CA ILE A 473 -17.09 7.22 -3.46
C ILE A 473 -16.08 6.10 -3.73
N SER A 474 -16.29 4.92 -3.14
CA SER A 474 -15.45 3.77 -3.41
C SER A 474 -15.69 3.27 -4.84
N GLN A 475 -14.64 2.78 -5.46
CA GLN A 475 -14.79 2.08 -6.74
C GLN A 475 -15.15 0.61 -6.49
N LEU A 476 -16.07 0.08 -7.29
CA LEU A 476 -16.45 -1.32 -7.19
C LEU A 476 -15.31 -2.22 -7.70
N ASP A 477 -14.88 -3.19 -6.90
CA ASP A 477 -13.94 -4.20 -7.40
C ASP A 477 -14.63 -5.09 -8.43
N PHE A 478 -14.10 -5.13 -9.65
CA PHE A 478 -14.67 -5.94 -10.72
C PHE A 478 -14.62 -7.44 -10.40
N ALA A 479 -13.71 -7.89 -9.54
CA ALA A 479 -13.66 -9.28 -9.09
C ALA A 479 -14.93 -9.67 -8.31
N ASN A 480 -15.59 -8.73 -7.63
CA ASN A 480 -16.83 -9.00 -6.89
C ASN A 480 -18.04 -9.22 -7.79
N PHE A 481 -17.92 -8.95 -9.09
CA PHE A 481 -18.97 -9.24 -10.09
C PHE A 481 -18.86 -10.64 -10.69
N VAL A 482 -17.74 -11.32 -10.48
CA VAL A 482 -17.43 -12.61 -11.08
C VAL A 482 -17.31 -13.67 -9.98
N SER A 483 -17.87 -14.86 -10.24
CA SER A 483 -17.71 -15.97 -9.30
C SER A 483 -16.26 -16.45 -9.26
N SER A 484 -15.77 -16.73 -8.07
CA SER A 484 -14.44 -17.24 -7.83
C SER A 484 -14.47 -18.38 -6.80
N ILE A 485 -13.48 -19.25 -6.88
CA ILE A 485 -13.20 -20.24 -5.84
C ILE A 485 -11.85 -19.84 -5.26
N SER A 486 -11.80 -19.64 -3.95
CA SER A 486 -10.55 -19.30 -3.31
C SER A 486 -9.61 -20.51 -3.31
N SER A 487 -8.46 -20.39 -3.96
CA SER A 487 -7.41 -21.43 -3.95
C SER A 487 -6.85 -21.65 -2.54
N SER A 488 -6.86 -20.62 -1.69
CA SER A 488 -6.47 -20.73 -0.28
C SER A 488 -7.49 -21.49 0.57
N ASP A 489 -8.73 -21.60 0.10
CA ASP A 489 -9.86 -22.26 0.76
C ASP A 489 -10.39 -23.50 0.01
N VAL A 490 -9.64 -24.02 -0.97
CA VAL A 490 -9.96 -25.28 -1.67
C VAL A 490 -10.27 -26.43 -0.71
N ARG A 491 -9.70 -26.38 0.49
CA ARG A 491 -9.98 -27.32 1.59
C ARG A 491 -11.42 -27.33 2.05
N PHE A 492 -12.18 -26.24 1.80
CA PHE A 492 -13.53 -26.03 2.31
C PHE A 492 -14.58 -25.93 1.20
N GLY A 493 -14.17 -25.86 -0.06
CA GLY A 493 -15.09 -25.82 -1.20
C GLY A 493 -15.97 -24.57 -1.26
N VAL A 494 -15.56 -23.47 -0.61
CA VAL A 494 -16.35 -22.24 -0.58
C VAL A 494 -16.29 -21.55 -1.92
N VAL A 495 -17.41 -21.57 -2.64
CA VAL A 495 -17.62 -20.79 -3.86
C VAL A 495 -18.06 -19.40 -3.45
N GLN A 496 -17.34 -18.39 -3.88
CA GLN A 496 -17.77 -17.00 -3.76
C GLN A 496 -18.55 -16.60 -5.02
N ALA A 497 -19.82 -16.24 -4.87
CA ALA A 497 -20.61 -15.76 -5.99
C ALA A 497 -20.29 -14.32 -6.34
N GLY A 498 -20.27 -14.02 -7.64
CA GLY A 498 -20.28 -12.64 -8.12
C GLY A 498 -21.65 -11.99 -7.93
N ASN A 499 -21.66 -10.71 -7.53
CA ASN A 499 -22.89 -9.95 -7.33
C ASN A 499 -22.98 -8.76 -8.30
N PRO A 500 -23.81 -8.87 -9.36
CA PRO A 500 -24.00 -7.78 -10.32
C PRO A 500 -24.79 -6.58 -9.76
N SER A 501 -25.39 -6.71 -8.57
CA SER A 501 -26.23 -5.67 -7.94
C SER A 501 -25.48 -4.71 -7.02
N LEU A 502 -24.16 -4.87 -6.86
CA LEU A 502 -23.35 -4.01 -6.00
C LEU A 502 -23.45 -2.54 -6.39
N VAL A 503 -23.56 -1.66 -5.41
CA VAL A 503 -23.45 -0.20 -5.57
C VAL A 503 -22.21 0.32 -4.84
N PRO A 504 -21.55 1.39 -5.32
CA PRO A 504 -20.41 1.99 -4.65
C PRO A 504 -20.74 2.48 -3.23
N GLU A 505 -19.84 2.21 -2.29
CA GLU A 505 -19.89 2.82 -0.95
C GLU A 505 -19.68 4.32 -1.03
N LYS A 506 -20.33 5.05 -0.15
CA LYS A 506 -20.26 6.51 -0.05
C LYS A 506 -19.82 6.86 1.36
N THR A 507 -18.64 7.46 1.49
CA THR A 507 -18.07 7.78 2.79
C THR A 507 -17.97 9.29 2.99
N TRP A 508 -18.59 9.81 4.04
CA TRP A 508 -18.31 11.12 4.57
C TRP A 508 -17.21 11.01 5.62
N THR A 509 -16.18 11.83 5.46
CA THR A 509 -15.05 11.88 6.41
C THR A 509 -14.96 13.26 7.02
N ALA A 510 -14.89 13.31 8.35
CA ALA A 510 -14.50 14.49 9.12
C ALA A 510 -13.21 14.20 9.87
N GLU A 511 -12.19 15.03 9.71
CA GLU A 511 -10.93 14.84 10.41
C GLU A 511 -10.28 16.15 10.82
N GLY A 512 -9.53 16.10 11.91
CA GLY A 512 -8.71 17.18 12.42
C GLY A 512 -7.30 16.70 12.72
N THR A 513 -6.29 17.47 12.31
CA THR A 513 -4.88 17.16 12.57
C THR A 513 -4.20 18.35 13.23
N PHE A 514 -3.62 18.14 14.39
CA PHE A 514 -2.69 19.06 15.02
C PHE A 514 -1.26 18.65 14.71
N GLU A 515 -0.44 19.59 14.25
CA GLU A 515 0.98 19.37 13.97
C GLU A 515 1.83 20.34 14.78
N GLN A 516 2.93 19.79 15.33
CA GLN A 516 3.92 20.53 16.09
C GLN A 516 5.32 20.23 15.57
N ARG A 517 6.10 21.28 15.21
CA ARG A 517 7.54 21.16 14.93
C ARG A 517 8.35 21.61 16.13
N LEU A 518 9.40 20.86 16.42
CA LEU A 518 10.34 21.20 17.46
C LEU A 518 11.36 22.25 16.97
N ALA A 519 11.91 23.00 17.90
CA ALA A 519 12.96 23.98 17.59
C ALA A 519 14.18 23.31 16.98
N ARG A 520 14.96 24.05 16.15
CA ARG A 520 16.24 23.61 15.59
C ARG A 520 16.17 22.28 14.82
N ASP A 521 15.04 22.00 14.14
CA ASP A 521 14.80 20.76 13.41
C ASP A 521 15.01 19.48 14.27
N GLN A 522 14.75 19.56 15.56
CA GLN A 522 14.89 18.41 16.46
C GLN A 522 13.81 17.35 16.23
N GLY A 523 12.73 17.69 15.51
CA GLY A 523 11.70 16.75 15.15
C GLY A 523 10.35 17.37 14.87
N THR A 524 9.39 16.51 14.62
CA THR A 524 7.99 16.85 14.33
C THR A 524 7.08 15.84 14.99
N GLY A 525 5.89 16.25 15.37
CA GLY A 525 4.83 15.39 15.85
C GLY A 525 3.49 15.82 15.27
N SER A 526 2.61 14.85 15.00
CA SER A 526 1.23 15.14 14.59
C SER A 526 0.26 14.19 15.28
N LEU A 527 -0.90 14.74 15.61
CA LEU A 527 -2.05 14.00 16.14
C LEU A 527 -3.24 14.24 15.21
N ARG A 528 -3.74 13.18 14.60
CA ARG A 528 -4.94 13.19 13.76
C ARG A 528 -6.07 12.48 14.48
N VAL A 529 -7.28 13.04 14.38
CA VAL A 529 -8.54 12.42 14.82
C VAL A 529 -9.46 12.38 13.62
N PHE A 530 -10.17 11.29 13.41
CA PHE A 530 -11.05 11.12 12.25
C PHE A 530 -12.33 10.35 12.59
N TYR A 531 -13.37 10.62 11.81
CA TYR A 531 -14.64 9.90 11.80
C TYR A 531 -15.10 9.69 10.35
N ASN A 532 -15.50 8.47 10.03
CA ASN A 532 -16.03 8.06 8.74
C ASN A 532 -17.46 7.54 8.92
N ASP A 533 -18.40 8.09 8.16
CA ASP A 533 -19.77 7.57 8.00
C ASP A 533 -19.91 6.97 6.61
N ILE A 534 -20.20 5.68 6.57
CA ILE A 534 -20.19 4.87 5.34
C ILE A 534 -21.61 4.44 5.02
N SER A 535 -22.15 4.91 3.91
CA SER A 535 -23.43 4.47 3.38
C SER A 535 -23.21 3.41 2.29
N ASP A 536 -24.14 2.46 2.18
CA ASP A 536 -24.07 1.32 1.25
C ASP A 536 -22.80 0.48 1.47
N ALA A 537 -22.39 0.31 2.72
CA ALA A 537 -21.21 -0.49 3.09
C ALA A 537 -21.25 -1.88 2.46
N ILE A 538 -20.12 -2.33 1.92
CA ILE A 538 -19.99 -3.61 1.25
C ILE A 538 -19.40 -4.64 2.19
N ASP A 539 -20.10 -5.75 2.39
CA ASP A 539 -19.62 -6.88 3.17
C ASP A 539 -20.17 -8.20 2.63
N LYS A 540 -19.81 -9.30 3.25
CA LYS A 540 -20.27 -10.65 2.88
C LYS A 540 -21.74 -10.84 3.23
N ILE A 541 -22.51 -11.35 2.27
CA ILE A 541 -23.93 -11.70 2.40
C ILE A 541 -24.21 -13.05 1.73
N LEU A 542 -25.38 -13.61 1.98
CA LEU A 542 -25.90 -14.74 1.20
C LEU A 542 -26.38 -14.23 -0.18
N ILE A 543 -25.83 -14.75 -1.24
CA ILE A 543 -26.28 -14.53 -2.63
C ILE A 543 -27.26 -15.62 -3.06
N ALA A 544 -27.04 -16.86 -2.60
CA ALA A 544 -27.91 -18.00 -2.77
C ALA A 544 -27.81 -18.89 -1.52
N PRO A 545 -28.69 -19.89 -1.34
CA PRO A 545 -28.55 -20.85 -0.25
C PRO A 545 -27.14 -21.44 -0.22
N ASP A 546 -26.44 -21.31 0.92
CA ASP A 546 -25.08 -21.78 1.17
C ASP A 546 -23.98 -21.18 0.26
N ILE A 547 -24.26 -20.09 -0.46
CA ILE A 547 -23.32 -19.39 -1.31
C ILE A 547 -23.19 -17.94 -0.87
N ALA A 548 -22.01 -17.57 -0.40
CA ALA A 548 -21.69 -16.20 -0.01
C ALA A 548 -21.11 -15.38 -1.18
N GLY A 549 -21.27 -14.09 -1.09
CA GLY A 549 -20.66 -13.10 -1.98
C GLY A 549 -20.64 -11.74 -1.31
N PHE A 550 -20.08 -10.74 -1.97
CA PHE A 550 -20.16 -9.37 -1.49
C PHE A 550 -21.51 -8.74 -1.83
N GLY A 551 -22.06 -7.95 -0.89
CA GLY A 551 -23.29 -7.19 -1.06
C GLY A 551 -23.30 -5.93 -0.22
N ASN A 552 -24.24 -5.02 -0.49
CA ASN A 552 -24.40 -3.82 0.33
C ASN A 552 -25.24 -4.16 1.57
N VAL A 553 -24.68 -3.91 2.75
CA VAL A 553 -25.27 -4.26 4.07
C VAL A 553 -25.85 -3.05 4.82
N GLY A 554 -25.80 -1.84 4.24
CA GLY A 554 -26.35 -0.63 4.83
C GLY A 554 -25.32 0.35 5.35
N HIS A 555 -25.52 0.86 6.58
CA HIS A 555 -24.62 1.86 7.17
C HIS A 555 -23.54 1.23 8.04
N ALA A 556 -22.31 1.70 7.85
CA ALA A 556 -21.17 1.39 8.70
C ALA A 556 -20.50 2.68 9.17
N HIS A 557 -19.67 2.60 10.19
CA HIS A 557 -18.84 3.72 10.62
C HIS A 557 -17.47 3.25 11.10
N SER A 558 -16.49 4.16 11.03
CA SER A 558 -15.20 3.97 11.68
C SER A 558 -14.67 5.31 12.21
N TYR A 559 -13.93 5.26 13.30
CA TYR A 559 -13.30 6.43 13.90
C TYR A 559 -12.01 6.06 14.59
N GLY A 560 -11.14 7.03 14.77
CA GLY A 560 -9.87 6.75 15.44
C GLY A 560 -8.97 7.96 15.61
N THR A 561 -7.79 7.67 16.13
CA THR A 561 -6.71 8.63 16.31
C THR A 561 -5.41 8.05 15.75
N GLU A 562 -4.59 8.90 15.15
CA GLU A 562 -3.27 8.58 14.65
C GLU A 562 -2.25 9.55 15.23
N LEU A 563 -1.18 9.02 15.82
CA LEU A 563 -0.03 9.77 16.31
C LEU A 563 1.19 9.43 15.46
N LYS A 564 1.88 10.48 14.96
CA LYS A 564 3.18 10.33 14.29
C LYS A 564 4.19 11.24 14.98
N VAL A 565 5.40 10.73 15.20
CA VAL A 565 6.51 11.47 15.84
C VAL A 565 7.82 11.10 15.16
N GLY A 566 8.57 12.09 14.72
CA GLY A 566 9.94 11.91 14.23
C GLY A 566 10.89 12.80 15.02
N LEU A 567 11.96 12.24 15.59
CA LEU A 567 12.88 12.94 16.46
C LEU A 567 14.35 12.68 16.06
N ARG A 568 15.14 13.75 16.10
CA ARG A 568 16.61 13.64 16.08
C ARG A 568 17.13 13.46 17.50
N LEU A 569 18.05 12.55 17.68
CA LEU A 569 18.57 12.19 19.00
C LEU A 569 19.91 12.85 19.33
N GLY A 570 20.29 13.90 18.61
CA GLY A 570 21.52 14.67 18.86
C GLY A 570 21.62 15.22 20.29
N TRP A 571 20.49 15.63 20.88
CA TRP A 571 20.39 16.09 22.26
C TRP A 571 20.61 14.98 23.30
N LEU A 572 20.52 13.70 22.92
CA LEU A 572 20.90 12.52 23.73
C LEU A 572 22.37 12.10 23.52
N GLY A 573 23.17 12.90 22.81
CA GLY A 573 24.56 12.54 22.49
C GLY A 573 24.70 11.56 21.31
N LEU A 574 23.64 11.37 20.52
CA LEU A 574 23.61 10.52 19.32
C LEU A 574 23.42 11.38 18.05
N PRO A 575 24.43 12.17 17.66
CA PRO A 575 24.34 12.96 16.43
C PRO A 575 24.21 12.03 15.22
N GLY A 576 23.30 12.34 14.29
CA GLY A 576 23.01 11.48 13.13
C GLY A 576 22.00 10.38 13.41
N ALA A 577 21.48 10.25 14.64
CA ALA A 577 20.42 9.31 14.94
C ALA A 577 19.03 9.97 14.80
N VAL A 578 18.10 9.19 14.21
CA VAL A 578 16.69 9.54 14.05
C VAL A 578 15.84 8.38 14.57
N ILE A 579 14.77 8.71 15.26
CA ILE A 579 13.70 7.78 15.62
C ILE A 579 12.39 8.30 15.05
N ASP A 580 11.65 7.44 14.38
CA ASP A 580 10.29 7.70 13.91
C ASP A 580 9.34 6.69 14.54
N ALA A 581 8.22 7.17 15.05
CA ALA A 581 7.19 6.34 15.64
C ALA A 581 5.82 6.76 15.10
N SER A 582 5.00 5.80 14.75
CA SER A 582 3.61 6.01 14.39
C SER A 582 2.72 5.01 15.11
N GLY A 583 1.48 5.40 15.40
CA GLY A 583 0.49 4.53 16.00
C GLY A 583 -0.91 5.00 15.69
N THR A 584 -1.77 4.05 15.34
CA THR A 584 -3.21 4.28 15.10
C THR A 584 -4.02 3.46 16.07
N LEU A 585 -5.01 4.09 16.70
CA LEU A 585 -6.05 3.44 17.47
C LEU A 585 -7.37 3.76 16.80
N GLN A 586 -8.14 2.74 16.46
CA GLN A 586 -9.36 2.94 15.69
C GLN A 586 -10.41 1.89 16.02
N HIS A 587 -11.66 2.18 15.67
CA HIS A 587 -12.79 1.28 15.82
C HIS A 587 -13.66 1.32 14.58
N SER A 588 -14.30 0.20 14.25
CA SER A 588 -15.27 0.13 13.16
C SER A 588 -16.45 -0.75 13.52
N SER A 589 -17.57 -0.51 12.86
CA SER A 589 -18.80 -1.29 13.03
C SER A 589 -19.56 -1.33 11.71
N VAL A 590 -19.93 -2.54 11.28
CA VAL A 590 -20.72 -2.82 10.08
C VAL A 590 -21.79 -3.87 10.41
N PRO A 591 -23.01 -3.78 9.83
CA PRO A 591 -24.02 -4.82 9.98
C PRO A 591 -23.52 -6.17 9.45
N ASP A 592 -23.71 -7.24 10.23
CA ASP A 592 -23.37 -8.60 9.79
C ASP A 592 -24.44 -9.10 8.80
N GLY A 593 -24.01 -9.50 7.59
CA GLY A 593 -24.91 -10.01 6.54
C GLY A 593 -25.43 -11.42 6.80
N PHE A 594 -24.95 -12.13 7.85
CA PHE A 594 -25.37 -13.48 8.20
C PHE A 594 -26.06 -13.57 9.56
N THR A 595 -25.52 -12.87 10.58
CA THR A 595 -25.99 -12.93 11.97
C THR A 595 -25.92 -11.56 12.64
N PRO A 596 -27.07 -10.93 12.99
CA PRO A 596 -27.04 -9.69 13.79
C PRO A 596 -26.29 -9.88 15.12
N PRO A 597 -25.68 -8.80 15.73
CA PRO A 597 -25.93 -7.42 15.37
C PRO A 597 -24.92 -6.79 14.39
N HIS A 598 -23.64 -6.71 14.75
CA HIS A 598 -22.58 -6.00 14.00
C HIS A 598 -21.24 -6.64 14.29
N HIS A 599 -20.28 -6.43 13.39
CA HIS A 599 -18.88 -6.80 13.58
C HIS A 599 -17.94 -5.69 13.05
N PRO A 600 -16.63 -5.74 13.31
CA PRO A 600 -15.66 -4.85 12.68
C PRO A 600 -15.68 -5.02 11.15
N LEU A 601 -15.33 -3.98 10.40
CA LEU A 601 -15.11 -4.09 8.95
C LEU A 601 -14.13 -5.24 8.64
N GLN A 602 -14.30 -5.89 7.49
CA GLN A 602 -13.40 -6.98 7.06
C GLN A 602 -11.95 -6.49 7.01
N ASN A 603 -11.02 -7.30 7.52
CA ASN A 603 -9.60 -7.01 7.61
C ASN A 603 -9.24 -5.72 8.37
N PHE A 604 -10.15 -5.21 9.18
CA PHE A 604 -9.91 -4.03 10.00
C PHE A 604 -9.04 -4.37 11.22
N GLU A 605 -8.11 -3.49 11.54
CA GLU A 605 -7.23 -3.59 12.70
C GLU A 605 -7.57 -2.47 13.69
N ASP A 606 -7.91 -2.80 14.94
CA ASP A 606 -8.22 -1.81 15.98
C ASP A 606 -7.01 -0.95 16.34
N HIS A 607 -5.82 -1.49 16.19
CA HIS A 607 -4.58 -0.73 16.35
C HIS A 607 -3.43 -1.30 15.53
N PHE A 608 -2.55 -0.41 15.08
CA PHE A 608 -1.25 -0.76 14.53
C PHE A 608 -0.25 0.32 14.88
N TRP A 609 1.03 -0.08 14.97
CA TRP A 609 2.10 0.84 15.30
C TRP A 609 3.40 0.43 14.62
N SER A 610 4.26 1.41 14.42
CA SER A 610 5.61 1.23 13.88
C SER A 610 6.58 2.10 14.64
N VAL A 611 7.75 1.56 14.93
CA VAL A 611 8.88 2.33 15.47
C VAL A 611 10.10 1.98 14.65
N SER A 612 10.74 2.97 14.06
CA SER A 612 11.98 2.82 13.34
C SER A 612 13.08 3.69 13.95
N PHE A 613 14.27 3.15 13.98
CA PHE A 613 15.48 3.80 14.44
C PHE A 613 16.57 3.67 13.38
N ARG A 614 17.26 4.77 13.08
CA ARG A 614 18.42 4.81 12.21
C ARG A 614 19.52 5.68 12.86
N HIS A 615 20.76 5.22 12.84
CA HIS A 615 21.91 5.99 13.28
C HIS A 615 23.02 5.96 12.22
N ASP A 616 23.28 7.11 11.61
CA ASP A 616 24.42 7.34 10.73
C ASP A 616 25.61 7.82 11.58
N THR A 617 26.63 6.98 11.75
CA THR A 617 27.77 7.28 12.57
C THR A 617 28.91 7.87 11.75
N LYS A 618 29.80 8.63 12.40
CA LYS A 618 31.07 9.08 11.79
C LYS A 618 32.15 7.98 11.78
N TRP A 619 31.95 6.91 12.55
CA TRP A 619 32.91 5.81 12.66
C TRP A 619 32.77 4.90 11.43
N HIS A 620 33.86 4.88 10.63
CA HIS A 620 33.93 4.09 9.38
C HIS A 620 32.76 4.25 8.41
N ASN A 621 32.06 5.38 8.43
CA ASN A 621 30.83 5.60 7.64
C ASN A 621 29.78 4.46 7.82
N LEU A 622 29.69 3.97 9.05
CA LEU A 622 28.73 2.93 9.43
C LEU A 622 27.38 3.56 9.74
N ALA A 623 26.32 3.02 9.15
CA ALA A 623 24.95 3.26 9.56
C ALA A 623 24.31 1.95 10.01
N TYR A 624 23.42 2.01 10.98
CA TYR A 624 22.63 0.86 11.43
C TYR A 624 21.25 1.29 11.89
N GLY A 625 20.32 0.36 11.86
CA GLY A 625 18.98 0.66 12.29
C GLY A 625 18.12 -0.58 12.43
N ALA A 626 16.92 -0.37 12.98
CA ALA A 626 15.93 -1.39 13.14
C ALA A 626 14.52 -0.77 13.04
N THR A 627 13.59 -1.57 12.55
CA THR A 627 12.16 -1.22 12.54
C THR A 627 11.39 -2.34 13.23
N LEU A 628 10.46 -1.95 14.10
CA LEU A 628 9.56 -2.84 14.81
C LEU A 628 8.13 -2.42 14.50
N ASN A 629 7.33 -3.35 13.98
CA ASN A 629 5.93 -3.14 13.64
C ASN A 629 5.05 -4.07 14.49
N GLY A 630 3.91 -3.57 14.93
CA GLY A 630 2.91 -4.36 15.66
C GLY A 630 1.51 -4.06 15.13
N HIS A 631 0.67 -5.08 15.11
CA HIS A 631 -0.69 -5.04 14.58
C HIS A 631 -1.68 -5.66 15.56
N ALA A 632 -2.91 -5.15 15.59
CA ALA A 632 -4.03 -5.85 16.21
C ALA A 632 -4.43 -7.09 15.39
N ALA A 633 -5.30 -7.89 15.96
CA ALA A 633 -5.96 -8.94 15.20
C ALA A 633 -6.82 -8.35 14.09
N ARG A 634 -6.72 -8.91 12.88
CA ARG A 634 -7.64 -8.64 11.76
C ARG A 634 -8.85 -9.53 11.84
N PHE A 635 -10.02 -8.93 11.83
CA PHE A 635 -11.27 -9.67 11.77
C PHE A 635 -11.60 -10.08 10.33
N GLY A 636 -12.17 -11.27 10.16
CA GLY A 636 -12.75 -11.72 8.90
C GLY A 636 -13.93 -12.65 9.14
N SER A 637 -14.93 -12.56 8.29
CA SER A 637 -16.12 -13.41 8.35
C SER A 637 -16.55 -13.89 6.97
N ASP A 638 -17.16 -15.07 6.95
CA ASP A 638 -17.85 -15.63 5.80
C ASP A 638 -19.06 -16.43 6.28
N ILE A 639 -19.78 -17.08 5.39
CA ILE A 639 -21.02 -17.82 5.69
C ILE A 639 -20.85 -18.87 6.79
N ASP A 640 -19.72 -19.57 6.81
CA ASP A 640 -19.48 -20.72 7.68
C ASP A 640 -18.39 -20.49 8.75
N TYR A 641 -17.76 -19.30 8.78
CA TYR A 641 -16.75 -19.00 9.79
C TYR A 641 -16.65 -17.51 10.14
N THR A 642 -16.10 -17.26 11.31
CA THR A 642 -15.43 -16.00 11.66
C THR A 642 -14.01 -16.31 12.05
N HIS A 643 -13.08 -15.40 11.82
CA HIS A 643 -11.71 -15.55 12.26
C HIS A 643 -11.09 -14.22 12.70
N ALA A 644 -10.09 -14.32 13.54
CA ALA A 644 -9.20 -13.23 13.91
C ALA A 644 -7.77 -13.62 13.57
N PHE A 645 -7.09 -12.83 12.75
CA PHE A 645 -5.67 -12.96 12.49
C PHE A 645 -4.89 -12.14 13.52
N LEU A 646 -4.25 -12.80 14.46
CA LEU A 646 -3.37 -12.15 15.41
C LEU A 646 -1.94 -12.13 14.87
N PHE A 647 -1.38 -10.93 14.73
CA PHE A 647 0.00 -10.74 14.28
C PHE A 647 0.92 -10.50 15.47
N HIS A 648 2.01 -11.25 15.56
CA HIS A 648 3.11 -10.91 16.46
C HIS A 648 3.92 -9.73 15.89
N PRO A 649 4.58 -8.95 16.76
CA PRO A 649 5.45 -7.88 16.26
C PRO A 649 6.50 -8.40 15.30
N GLU A 650 6.69 -7.69 14.19
CA GLU A 650 7.68 -8.00 13.17
C GLU A 650 8.87 -7.04 13.30
N ALA A 651 10.09 -7.59 13.23
CA ALA A 651 11.31 -6.81 13.30
C ALA A 651 12.15 -6.96 12.03
N THR A 652 12.69 -5.83 11.57
CA THR A 652 13.71 -5.73 10.53
C THR A 652 14.91 -4.98 11.12
N ALA A 653 16.14 -5.40 10.82
CA ALA A 653 17.32 -4.68 11.24
C ALA A 653 18.35 -4.66 10.11
N PHE A 654 19.19 -3.62 10.04
CA PHE A 654 20.24 -3.51 9.05
C PHE A 654 21.53 -2.91 9.63
N ALA A 655 22.63 -3.23 8.95
CA ALA A 655 23.89 -2.53 9.07
C ALA A 655 24.42 -2.19 7.67
N GLU A 656 24.95 -0.98 7.49
CA GLU A 656 25.40 -0.46 6.21
C GLU A 656 26.73 0.26 6.39
N MET A 657 27.70 0.01 5.52
CA MET A 657 29.01 0.66 5.55
C MET A 657 29.40 1.11 4.15
N ARG A 658 29.99 2.30 4.05
CA ARG A 658 30.56 2.80 2.80
C ARG A 658 32.07 2.67 2.82
N ALA A 659 32.63 1.93 1.85
CA ALA A 659 34.06 1.73 1.67
C ALA A 659 34.38 1.63 0.17
N ALA A 660 35.54 2.16 -0.26
CA ALA A 660 36.05 2.12 -1.63
C ALA A 660 35.02 2.59 -2.69
N GLY A 661 34.23 3.60 -2.38
CA GLY A 661 33.20 4.12 -3.30
C GLY A 661 31.91 3.29 -3.38
N LEU A 662 31.87 2.14 -2.71
CA LEU A 662 30.70 1.23 -2.67
C LEU A 662 29.99 1.29 -1.32
N THR A 663 28.71 0.97 -1.34
CA THR A 663 27.91 0.77 -0.12
C THR A 663 27.62 -0.72 0.04
N TYR A 664 27.99 -1.26 1.18
CA TYR A 664 27.74 -2.64 1.60
C TYR A 664 26.66 -2.64 2.67
N ARG A 665 25.58 -3.39 2.49
CA ARG A 665 24.47 -3.49 3.46
C ARG A 665 24.12 -4.95 3.71
N ILE A 666 23.90 -5.27 4.96
CA ILE A 666 23.25 -6.50 5.40
C ILE A 666 21.93 -6.13 6.07
N GLU A 667 20.88 -6.84 5.73
CA GLU A 667 19.54 -6.61 6.27
C GLU A 667 18.87 -7.93 6.63
N GLY A 668 18.40 -8.05 7.88
CA GLY A 668 17.59 -9.14 8.34
C GLY A 668 16.12 -8.74 8.38
N GLN A 669 15.25 -9.54 7.80
CA GLN A 669 13.80 -9.33 7.75
C GLN A 669 13.06 -10.46 8.44
N ARG A 670 11.85 -10.16 8.96
CA ARG A 670 11.00 -11.11 9.69
C ARG A 670 11.72 -11.77 10.86
N LEU A 671 12.45 -10.97 11.62
CA LEU A 671 13.28 -11.49 12.73
C LEU A 671 12.44 -12.06 13.89
N LEU A 672 11.17 -11.63 14.01
CA LEU A 672 10.24 -12.04 15.08
C LEU A 672 8.84 -12.44 14.55
N GLY A 673 8.69 -12.58 13.25
CA GLY A 673 7.36 -12.72 12.62
C GLY A 673 6.72 -14.10 12.87
N VAL A 674 5.68 -14.13 13.71
CA VAL A 674 4.78 -15.26 13.90
C VAL A 674 3.34 -14.76 13.84
N VAL A 675 2.49 -15.47 13.12
CA VAL A 675 1.05 -15.16 13.03
C VAL A 675 0.25 -16.33 13.59
N THR A 676 -0.64 -16.07 14.54
CA THR A 676 -1.63 -17.02 14.99
C THR A 676 -3.02 -16.61 14.51
N ARG A 677 -3.82 -17.57 14.16
CA ARG A 677 -5.20 -17.34 13.70
C ARG A 677 -6.14 -18.35 14.34
N ASP A 678 -7.15 -17.84 15.02
CA ASP A 678 -8.26 -18.62 15.52
C ASP A 678 -9.40 -18.57 14.49
N ARG A 679 -9.93 -19.72 14.11
CA ARG A 679 -11.01 -19.84 13.13
C ARG A 679 -12.12 -20.72 13.67
N TYR A 680 -13.33 -20.16 13.68
CA TYR A 680 -14.55 -20.87 14.05
C TYR A 680 -15.26 -21.37 12.80
N GLN A 681 -15.57 -22.66 12.71
CA GLN A 681 -16.40 -23.23 11.67
C GLN A 681 -17.75 -23.69 12.20
N TYR A 682 -18.80 -23.45 11.42
CA TYR A 682 -20.17 -23.81 11.76
C TYR A 682 -20.67 -24.91 10.83
N ILE A 683 -21.67 -25.70 11.29
CA ILE A 683 -22.37 -26.67 10.47
C ILE A 683 -23.46 -25.94 9.71
N GLY A 684 -23.38 -25.90 8.39
CA GLY A 684 -24.30 -25.14 7.56
C GLY A 684 -23.87 -23.66 7.44
N ASN A 685 -24.71 -22.74 7.92
CA ASN A 685 -24.39 -21.32 7.95
C ASN A 685 -24.34 -20.77 9.36
N ARG A 686 -23.77 -19.57 9.52
CA ARG A 686 -23.60 -18.91 10.83
C ARG A 686 -24.92 -18.58 11.52
N ALA A 687 -25.98 -18.30 10.74
CA ALA A 687 -27.32 -18.00 11.28
C ALA A 687 -27.88 -19.17 12.09
N ALA A 688 -27.48 -20.41 11.80
CA ALA A 688 -27.87 -21.58 12.57
C ALA A 688 -27.07 -21.75 13.89
N ASN A 689 -26.03 -20.96 14.09
CA ASN A 689 -25.10 -21.01 15.24
C ASN A 689 -24.59 -22.44 15.57
N ASN A 690 -24.37 -23.24 14.55
CA ASN A 690 -23.93 -24.64 14.68
C ASN A 690 -22.41 -24.72 14.59
N LEU A 691 -21.73 -24.45 15.70
CA LEU A 691 -20.27 -24.53 15.76
C LEU A 691 -19.79 -25.97 15.56
N ARG A 692 -19.13 -26.23 14.44
CA ARG A 692 -18.56 -27.54 14.11
C ARG A 692 -17.20 -27.76 14.76
N ARG A 693 -16.33 -26.76 14.73
CA ARG A 693 -15.02 -26.79 15.35
C ARG A 693 -14.45 -25.39 15.51
N LEU A 694 -13.53 -25.25 16.43
CA LEU A 694 -12.57 -24.16 16.51
C LEU A 694 -11.26 -24.62 15.87
N GLU A 695 -10.73 -23.83 14.95
CA GLU A 695 -9.45 -24.06 14.31
C GLU A 695 -8.43 -23.07 14.86
N LEU A 696 -7.41 -23.59 15.54
CA LEU A 696 -6.30 -22.82 16.10
C LEU A 696 -5.11 -22.95 15.14
N ARG A 697 -4.76 -21.85 14.49
CA ARG A 697 -3.67 -21.82 13.52
C ARG A 697 -2.45 -21.11 14.09
N TYR A 698 -1.31 -21.71 13.87
CA TYR A 698 -0.01 -21.15 14.15
C TYR A 698 0.82 -21.13 12.86
N ASP A 699 1.09 -19.94 12.35
CA ASP A 699 1.92 -19.75 11.16
C ASP A 699 3.30 -19.21 11.56
N THR A 700 4.36 -19.79 10.99
CA THR A 700 5.72 -19.27 11.08
C THR A 700 6.24 -18.95 9.68
N PHE A 701 6.98 -17.85 9.57
CA PHE A 701 7.60 -17.43 8.32
C PHE A 701 9.12 -17.51 8.44
N ASP A 702 9.79 -17.86 7.35
CA ASP A 702 11.24 -17.85 7.30
C ASP A 702 11.81 -16.46 7.51
N THR A 703 12.79 -16.36 8.38
CA THR A 703 13.68 -15.20 8.44
C THR A 703 14.53 -15.15 7.18
N THR A 704 14.67 -13.97 6.61
CA THR A 704 15.50 -13.73 5.43
C THR A 704 16.64 -12.76 5.77
N VAL A 705 17.80 -13.00 5.18
CA VAL A 705 18.95 -12.10 5.25
C VAL A 705 19.31 -11.68 3.84
N LYS A 706 19.33 -10.36 3.60
CA LYS A 706 19.67 -9.77 2.30
C LYS A 706 21.04 -9.13 2.39
N PHE A 707 21.96 -9.49 1.51
CA PHE A 707 23.24 -8.86 1.31
C PHE A 707 23.15 -7.98 0.08
N ILE A 708 23.61 -6.73 0.19
CA ILE A 708 23.50 -5.73 -0.87
C ILE A 708 24.84 -5.05 -1.04
N VAL A 709 25.26 -4.92 -2.29
CA VAL A 709 26.37 -4.06 -2.70
C VAL A 709 25.87 -3.12 -3.76
N LYS A 710 26.03 -1.82 -3.56
CA LYS A 710 25.59 -0.80 -4.50
C LYS A 710 26.64 0.26 -4.75
N GLY A 711 26.65 0.81 -5.96
CA GLY A 711 27.58 1.83 -6.38
C GLY A 711 27.04 2.71 -7.50
N THR A 712 27.79 3.78 -7.82
CA THR A 712 27.49 4.72 -8.90
C THR A 712 28.68 4.83 -9.83
N PHE A 713 28.44 5.14 -11.13
CA PHE A 713 29.47 5.33 -12.15
C PHE A 713 29.12 6.47 -13.09
#